data_f766ff9701ea20cd40887b8cee69fc83
#
_entry.id   f766ff9701ea20cd40887b8cee69fc83
#
_cell.length_a   1.000
_cell.length_b   1.000
_cell.length_c   1.000
_cell.angle_alpha   90.00
_cell.angle_beta   90.00
_cell.angle_gamma   90.00
#
_symmetry.space_group_name_H-M   'P 1'
#
loop_
_entity.id
_entity.type
_entity.pdbx_description
1 polymer ?
#
loop_
_entity_poly.entity_id
_entity_poly.type
_entity_poly.pdbx_seq_one_letter_code
_entity_poly.pdbx_strand_id
1 'polypeptide(L)'
;MTERAGKGENFLGHSGSKGGDVSAGNLRILATVLGLLLGGAALEWPGALLGAAVGYLLASQLHLSDKVRQLESQLQHLARSLPPTAQAAPAPSITRAKAPLAQEVEAGVTEPAMARGMVQPPYGLGDPEPGEEFLFEAEPAEPAVAYSAPSTTSAPWQPSAAAEPGLLRRFFTGGNLLVKVGVVVLFFGVAFLLKYAAEHTQIPIELRLVAVVLGGCALIALGWRLRLSRDRYAQVLQGGGIGILYLTVFAALRLYQLLSPTLALLVLAAMAALAAALAVRQNAPALAILGATGGFLAPILTSTGSGSHVQLFSYYALLNLGILSVAWFKAWRPLNLLGFAFTFVISGVWGYRYYQPAYFSSVEPFLLLFFLFYVAAAVLYALRQPPELKGLADGSLIFGTPLIAAALQAALVQDFDYGMAWSALGLGLFYLGLGLALRRAHGRSLAQLVEAFLALGVIFASLAIPLAFDGRWTSAAWAVEGAGILWLGVRQARLAPRVLGLLLQLGAGMFFLLDPPVPGLWPLLNTAFLGGVLLSAGGLLSAFWLARGQGVLQRAEGSLPLLLLVWGLAWWYITGINEIDQHSNRAWQLGFGLIFCAGSALAQEWVGDRLGWRGLRHSALMLLPILGLSLGLTALGREHPSSHGGWFGWPLAVVAQYLILHWRRELPPWLELQHGATLWLLVFGSAWETSWQLGRLIPGAGV
;
A
#
# COMPACT_ATOMS: atom_id res chain seq x y z
N MET A 1 58.65 13.12 -46.80
CA MET A 1 59.60 12.19 -46.20
C MET A 1 58.90 11.49 -45.04
N THR A 2 58.47 10.33 -45.35
CA THR A 2 58.68 9.04 -44.67
C THR A 2 58.06 8.98 -43.28
N GLU A 3 56.94 8.28 -43.15
CA GLU A 3 56.80 6.80 -42.98
C GLU A 3 56.91 6.36 -41.52
N ARG A 4 55.91 5.78 -40.97
CA ARG A 4 55.50 4.45 -40.50
C ARG A 4 54.57 4.61 -39.30
N ALA A 5 53.32 4.24 -39.38
CA ALA A 5 52.75 2.89 -39.32
C ALA A 5 53.00 2.12 -37.98
N GLY A 6 51.95 1.84 -37.29
CA GLY A 6 51.88 0.62 -36.57
C GLY A 6 51.07 0.56 -35.27
N LYS A 7 49.94 -0.16 -35.33
CA LYS A 7 49.26 -0.97 -34.28
C LYS A 7 48.71 -0.20 -33.09
N GLY A 8 47.47 -0.01 -32.89
CA GLY A 8 46.33 -0.94 -32.85
C GLY A 8 46.35 -1.87 -31.65
N GLU A 9 45.68 -1.52 -30.58
CA GLU A 9 45.13 -2.55 -29.70
C GLU A 9 43.82 -2.02 -29.07
N ASN A 10 42.78 -2.80 -29.35
CA ASN A 10 41.46 -2.66 -28.83
C ASN A 10 41.43 -2.85 -27.33
N PHE A 11 40.88 -1.89 -26.63
CA PHE A 11 40.30 -2.11 -25.29
C PHE A 11 38.85 -1.61 -25.32
N LEU A 12 37.93 -2.39 -25.90
CA LEU A 12 36.50 -2.35 -25.69
C LEU A 12 36.15 -3.55 -24.83
N GLY A 13 36.07 -3.33 -23.52
CA GLY A 13 35.69 -4.33 -22.56
C GLY A 13 34.80 -3.71 -21.47
N HIS A 14 33.51 -3.99 -21.53
CA HIS A 14 32.57 -3.94 -20.42
C HIS A 14 32.36 -2.61 -19.67
N SER A 15 31.50 -1.74 -20.21
CA SER A 15 30.73 -0.77 -19.42
C SER A 15 29.26 -0.71 -19.87
N GLY A 16 28.56 -1.82 -19.72
CA GLY A 16 27.16 -1.91 -20.12
C GLY A 16 26.28 -2.43 -18.98
N SER A 17 26.18 -1.77 -17.82
CA SER A 17 25.10 -2.09 -16.88
C SER A 17 24.87 -1.08 -15.73
N LYS A 18 25.61 0.02 -15.65
CA LYS A 18 25.41 1.02 -14.59
C LYS A 18 24.60 2.27 -15.00
N GLY A 19 24.27 2.45 -16.27
CA GLY A 19 23.54 3.62 -16.77
C GLY A 19 22.02 3.56 -16.57
N GLY A 20 21.42 2.36 -16.49
CA GLY A 20 19.95 2.19 -16.39
C GLY A 20 19.37 2.53 -15.02
N ASP A 21 20.06 2.21 -13.94
CA ASP A 21 19.54 2.44 -12.58
C ASP A 21 19.61 3.91 -12.14
N VAL A 22 20.61 4.65 -12.63
CA VAL A 22 20.74 6.09 -12.34
C VAL A 22 19.65 6.89 -13.07
N SER A 23 19.25 6.51 -14.28
CA SER A 23 18.19 7.17 -15.04
C SER A 23 16.80 6.95 -14.44
N ALA A 24 16.52 5.75 -13.93
CA ALA A 24 15.25 5.42 -13.30
C ALA A 24 15.06 6.11 -11.93
N GLY A 25 16.13 6.26 -11.16
CA GLY A 25 16.14 7.04 -9.93
C GLY A 25 15.82 8.51 -10.20
N ASN A 26 16.46 9.09 -11.21
CA ASN A 26 16.24 10.49 -11.60
C ASN A 26 14.81 10.74 -12.10
N LEU A 27 14.21 9.80 -12.84
CA LEU A 27 12.83 9.91 -13.30
C LEU A 27 11.82 9.90 -12.13
N ARG A 28 12.07 9.07 -11.11
CA ARG A 28 11.23 9.04 -9.90
C ARG A 28 11.31 10.34 -9.12
N ILE A 29 12.53 10.85 -8.92
CA ILE A 29 12.76 12.14 -8.25
C ILE A 29 12.05 13.25 -9.02
N LEU A 30 12.24 13.31 -10.34
CA LEU A 30 11.62 14.32 -11.19
C LEU A 30 10.08 14.27 -11.13
N ALA A 31 9.49 13.08 -11.26
CA ALA A 31 8.04 12.88 -11.18
C ALA A 31 7.47 13.20 -9.79
N THR A 32 8.22 12.89 -8.72
CA THR A 32 7.83 13.23 -7.35
C THR A 32 7.87 14.75 -7.14
N VAL A 33 8.92 15.43 -7.59
CA VAL A 33 9.06 16.89 -7.50
C VAL A 33 7.99 17.58 -8.36
N LEU A 34 7.74 17.10 -9.56
CA LEU A 34 6.68 17.64 -10.42
C LEU A 34 5.29 17.45 -9.80
N GLY A 35 5.02 16.29 -9.22
CA GLY A 35 3.79 16.00 -8.49
C GLY A 35 3.63 16.90 -7.26
N LEU A 36 4.71 17.15 -6.51
CA LEU A 36 4.74 18.04 -5.36
C LEU A 36 4.45 19.50 -5.78
N LEU A 37 5.05 19.96 -6.87
CA LEU A 37 4.82 21.31 -7.38
C LEU A 37 3.40 21.50 -7.92
N LEU A 38 2.90 20.55 -8.71
CA LEU A 38 1.54 20.61 -9.26
C LEU A 38 0.47 20.46 -8.17
N GLY A 39 0.68 19.57 -7.21
CA GLY A 39 -0.22 19.39 -6.08
C GLY A 39 -0.21 20.59 -5.13
N GLY A 40 0.95 21.16 -4.86
CA GLY A 40 1.09 22.35 -4.03
C GLY A 40 0.47 23.60 -4.64
N ALA A 41 0.56 23.74 -5.97
CA ALA A 41 -0.09 24.84 -6.69
C ALA A 41 -1.63 24.76 -6.70
N ALA A 42 -2.19 23.54 -6.54
CA ALA A 42 -3.63 23.29 -6.59
C ALA A 42 -4.33 23.35 -5.23
N LEU A 43 -3.69 22.90 -4.14
CA LEU A 43 -4.35 22.63 -2.85
C LEU A 43 -3.46 22.94 -1.63
N GLU A 44 -2.45 23.81 -1.78
CA GLU A 44 -1.49 24.12 -0.71
C GLU A 44 -0.73 22.87 -0.18
N TRP A 45 -0.40 22.80 1.12
CA TRP A 45 0.39 21.72 1.74
C TRP A 45 -0.18 20.30 1.56
N PRO A 46 -1.49 20.06 1.74
CA PRO A 46 -2.04 18.70 1.54
C PRO A 46 -1.97 18.24 0.09
N GLY A 47 -2.17 19.17 -0.86
CA GLY A 47 -2.07 18.89 -2.29
C GLY A 47 -0.64 18.58 -2.72
N ALA A 48 0.37 19.23 -2.14
CA ALA A 48 1.77 18.95 -2.41
C ALA A 48 2.16 17.52 -2.04
N LEU A 49 1.76 17.06 -0.85
CA LEU A 49 2.03 15.68 -0.40
C LEU A 49 1.31 14.64 -1.25
N LEU A 50 0.06 14.90 -1.60
CA LEU A 50 -0.74 13.99 -2.43
C LEU A 50 -0.19 13.94 -3.85
N GLY A 51 0.18 15.09 -4.41
CA GLY A 51 0.80 15.20 -5.73
C GLY A 51 2.16 14.50 -5.78
N ALA A 52 2.99 14.65 -4.76
CA ALA A 52 4.27 13.94 -4.64
C ALA A 52 4.08 12.42 -4.57
N ALA A 53 3.13 11.94 -3.78
CA ALA A 53 2.80 10.51 -3.67
C ALA A 53 2.30 9.94 -5.00
N VAL A 54 1.41 10.65 -5.69
CA VAL A 54 0.91 10.24 -7.02
C VAL A 54 2.03 10.25 -8.05
N GLY A 55 2.86 11.28 -8.09
CA GLY A 55 4.02 11.37 -8.98
C GLY A 55 5.01 10.23 -8.78
N TYR A 56 5.33 9.91 -7.52
CA TYR A 56 6.19 8.79 -7.18
C TYR A 56 5.59 7.43 -7.57
N LEU A 57 4.29 7.22 -7.32
CA LEU A 57 3.59 5.99 -7.67
C LEU A 57 3.53 5.77 -9.18
N LEU A 58 3.25 6.81 -9.96
CA LEU A 58 3.26 6.76 -11.43
C LEU A 58 4.64 6.41 -11.98
N ALA A 59 5.69 7.06 -11.48
CA ALA A 59 7.05 6.76 -11.91
C ALA A 59 7.51 5.35 -11.49
N SER A 60 7.09 4.88 -10.31
CA SER A 60 7.35 3.51 -9.84
C SER A 60 6.63 2.47 -10.69
N GLN A 61 5.41 2.73 -11.13
CA GLN A 61 4.63 1.88 -12.02
C GLN A 61 5.30 1.74 -13.40
N LEU A 62 5.76 2.85 -13.98
CA LEU A 62 6.47 2.83 -15.26
C LEU A 62 7.76 2.00 -15.16
N HIS A 63 8.53 2.18 -14.11
CA HIS A 63 9.76 1.40 -13.90
C HIS A 63 9.48 -0.10 -13.67
N LEU A 64 8.40 -0.43 -12.94
CA LEU A 64 8.01 -1.82 -12.72
C LEU A 64 7.58 -2.50 -14.02
N SER A 65 6.85 -1.78 -14.88
CA SER A 65 6.43 -2.29 -16.19
C SER A 65 7.62 -2.56 -17.11
N ASP A 66 8.65 -1.71 -17.07
CA ASP A 66 9.87 -1.91 -17.86
C ASP A 66 10.69 -3.09 -17.32
N LYS A 67 10.77 -3.27 -16.00
CA LYS A 67 11.41 -4.43 -15.38
C LYS A 67 10.70 -5.75 -15.70
N VAL A 68 9.38 -5.74 -15.71
CA VAL A 68 8.58 -6.92 -16.12
C VAL A 68 8.84 -7.27 -17.58
N ARG A 69 8.87 -6.29 -18.48
CA ARG A 69 9.23 -6.51 -19.88
C ARG A 69 10.64 -7.07 -20.06
N GLN A 70 11.59 -6.58 -19.27
CA GLN A 70 12.97 -7.07 -19.30
C GLN A 70 13.06 -8.51 -18.80
N LEU A 71 12.32 -8.88 -17.73
CA LEU A 71 12.24 -10.26 -17.24
C LEU A 71 11.52 -11.18 -18.22
N GLU A 72 10.44 -10.73 -18.87
CA GLU A 72 9.77 -11.49 -19.94
C GLU A 72 10.70 -11.76 -21.13
N SER A 73 11.50 -10.77 -21.52
CA SER A 73 12.49 -10.95 -22.58
C SER A 73 13.59 -11.95 -22.20
N GLN A 74 14.06 -11.91 -20.93
CA GLN A 74 15.04 -12.86 -20.40
C GLN A 74 14.48 -14.29 -20.33
N LEU A 75 13.22 -14.45 -19.88
CA LEU A 75 12.53 -15.74 -19.84
C LEU A 75 12.34 -16.31 -21.27
N GLN A 76 11.99 -15.47 -22.24
CA GLN A 76 11.90 -15.90 -23.63
C GLN A 76 13.26 -16.30 -24.20
N HIS A 77 14.33 -15.63 -23.79
CA HIS A 77 15.69 -15.98 -24.19
C HIS A 77 16.12 -17.33 -23.56
N LEU A 78 15.82 -17.56 -22.29
CA LEU A 78 16.05 -18.83 -21.60
C LEU A 78 15.22 -19.97 -22.20
N ALA A 79 13.94 -19.72 -22.51
CA ALA A 79 13.07 -20.72 -23.15
C ALA A 79 13.55 -21.13 -24.54
N ARG A 80 14.24 -20.24 -25.28
CA ARG A 80 14.85 -20.52 -26.58
C ARG A 80 16.21 -21.22 -26.47
N SER A 81 16.89 -21.10 -25.33
CA SER A 81 18.20 -21.75 -25.09
C SER A 81 18.08 -23.17 -24.55
N LEU A 82 16.89 -23.64 -24.19
CA LEU A 82 16.65 -25.03 -23.78
C LEU A 82 16.64 -25.94 -25.01
N PRO A 83 17.35 -27.09 -24.96
CA PRO A 83 17.40 -28.02 -26.07
C PRO A 83 16.02 -28.60 -26.41
N PRO A 84 15.71 -28.91 -27.69
CA PRO A 84 14.37 -29.30 -28.17
C PRO A 84 13.82 -30.61 -27.58
N THR A 85 14.58 -31.34 -26.78
CA THR A 85 14.16 -32.55 -26.07
C THR A 85 13.31 -32.31 -24.84
N ALA A 86 13.14 -31.07 -24.41
CA ALA A 86 12.31 -30.71 -23.26
C ALA A 86 10.90 -30.17 -23.66
N GLN A 87 10.60 -30.13 -24.94
CA GLN A 87 9.24 -29.79 -25.39
C GLN A 87 8.36 -31.04 -25.37
N ALA A 88 7.33 -30.96 -24.55
CA ALA A 88 6.32 -31.94 -24.22
C ALA A 88 5.94 -32.88 -25.37
N ALA A 89 5.91 -34.17 -25.07
CA ALA A 89 5.19 -35.17 -25.83
C ALA A 89 3.73 -34.74 -26.03
N PRO A 90 3.15 -34.92 -27.23
CA PRO A 90 1.76 -34.57 -27.45
C PRO A 90 0.86 -35.43 -26.56
N ALA A 91 -0.09 -34.79 -25.88
CA ALA A 91 -1.10 -35.45 -25.07
C ALA A 91 -1.86 -36.47 -25.95
N PRO A 92 -2.13 -37.67 -25.45
CA PRO A 92 -2.85 -38.69 -26.24
C PRO A 92 -4.25 -38.18 -26.54
N SER A 93 -4.57 -38.18 -27.83
CA SER A 93 -5.92 -37.90 -28.36
C SER A 93 -6.90 -38.95 -27.84
N ILE A 94 -7.84 -38.55 -27.01
CA ILE A 94 -8.96 -39.38 -26.57
C ILE A 94 -9.91 -39.51 -27.76
N THR A 95 -9.79 -40.60 -28.47
CA THR A 95 -10.75 -41.04 -29.49
C THR A 95 -12.03 -41.49 -28.76
N ARG A 96 -13.09 -40.74 -28.96
CA ARG A 96 -14.44 -40.99 -28.45
C ARG A 96 -15.01 -42.25 -29.15
N ALA A 97 -14.87 -43.40 -28.47
CA ALA A 97 -15.55 -44.62 -28.90
C ALA A 97 -17.04 -44.53 -28.52
N LYS A 98 -17.86 -44.75 -29.53
CA LYS A 98 -19.33 -44.91 -29.47
C LYS A 98 -19.72 -46.10 -28.61
N ALA A 99 -20.63 -45.87 -27.67
CA ALA A 99 -21.28 -46.93 -26.91
C ALA A 99 -22.30 -47.72 -27.77
N PRO A 100 -22.49 -48.99 -27.55
CA PRO A 100 -23.75 -49.68 -27.81
C PRO A 100 -24.56 -49.91 -26.51
N LEU A 101 -25.86 -49.93 -26.73
CA LEU A 101 -26.98 -50.05 -25.79
C LEU A 101 -27.03 -51.36 -24.98
N ALA A 102 -27.45 -51.18 -23.78
CA ALA A 102 -28.40 -52.00 -22.95
C ALA A 102 -28.40 -53.53 -22.96
N GLN A 103 -28.26 -54.09 -21.80
CA GLN A 103 -29.20 -55.11 -21.32
C GLN A 103 -29.26 -55.12 -19.77
N GLU A 104 -30.47 -55.03 -19.27
CA GLU A 104 -30.92 -55.29 -17.92
C GLU A 104 -30.67 -56.77 -17.53
N VAL A 105 -30.20 -57.00 -16.28
CA VAL A 105 -30.62 -58.19 -15.53
C VAL A 105 -30.63 -57.80 -14.03
N GLU A 106 -31.75 -58.10 -13.44
CA GLU A 106 -32.18 -57.96 -12.02
C GLU A 106 -31.44 -58.85 -11.03
N ALA A 107 -31.53 -58.40 -9.80
CA ALA A 107 -31.74 -59.16 -8.55
C ALA A 107 -30.53 -59.71 -7.78
N GLY A 108 -30.50 -59.34 -6.52
CA GLY A 108 -29.84 -60.12 -5.47
C GLY A 108 -29.54 -59.34 -4.18
N VAL A 109 -30.54 -59.13 -3.39
CA VAL A 109 -30.54 -58.79 -1.97
C VAL A 109 -29.58 -59.68 -1.17
N THR A 110 -28.76 -59.11 -0.28
CA THR A 110 -28.63 -59.50 1.13
C THR A 110 -27.57 -58.66 1.87
N GLU A 111 -28.00 -57.90 2.85
CA GLU A 111 -27.27 -57.66 4.10
C GLU A 111 -27.33 -58.93 4.98
N PRO A 112 -26.46 -59.21 5.96
CA PRO A 112 -26.31 -58.37 7.15
C PRO A 112 -24.98 -58.44 7.95
N ALA A 113 -24.90 -57.47 8.87
CA ALA A 113 -24.44 -57.60 10.27
C ALA A 113 -22.96 -57.59 10.66
N MET A 114 -22.67 -56.52 11.40
CA MET A 114 -21.97 -56.43 12.70
C MET A 114 -20.79 -57.38 13.02
N ALA A 115 -19.66 -56.76 13.41
CA ALA A 115 -19.07 -57.01 14.73
C ALA A 115 -17.97 -56.02 15.10
N ARG A 116 -18.07 -55.54 16.31
CA ARG A 116 -17.15 -54.78 17.14
C ARG A 116 -15.83 -55.50 17.36
N GLY A 117 -14.76 -54.73 17.55
CA GLY A 117 -13.50 -55.21 18.14
C GLY A 117 -12.56 -54.08 18.50
N MET A 118 -12.70 -53.52 19.69
CA MET A 118 -11.69 -52.74 20.42
C MET A 118 -10.51 -53.63 20.77
N VAL A 119 -9.26 -53.17 20.65
CA VAL A 119 -8.19 -53.45 21.62
C VAL A 119 -7.15 -52.34 21.58
N GLN A 120 -6.85 -51.78 22.74
CA GLN A 120 -5.78 -50.83 23.07
C GLN A 120 -4.46 -51.55 23.44
N PRO A 121 -3.33 -50.81 23.61
CA PRO A 121 -1.96 -51.30 23.56
C PRO A 121 -1.38 -51.75 24.91
N PRO A 122 -0.14 -52.22 24.96
CA PRO A 122 0.63 -51.97 26.16
C PRO A 122 2.05 -51.37 25.92
N TYR A 123 2.45 -50.60 26.90
CA TYR A 123 3.71 -50.00 27.23
C TYR A 123 4.88 -50.96 27.32
N GLY A 124 6.11 -50.45 27.10
CA GLY A 124 7.34 -51.12 27.52
C GLY A 124 8.55 -50.22 27.38
N LEU A 125 9.01 -49.67 28.50
CA LEU A 125 10.25 -48.95 28.76
C LEU A 125 11.48 -49.88 28.61
N GLY A 126 12.62 -49.32 28.16
CA GLY A 126 13.93 -49.98 28.25
C GLY A 126 15.03 -49.09 27.70
N ASP A 127 15.77 -48.42 28.59
CA ASP A 127 17.03 -47.67 28.38
C ASP A 127 18.24 -48.62 28.43
N PRO A 128 19.49 -48.07 28.34
CA PRO A 128 20.37 -48.12 27.17
C PRO A 128 21.64 -48.89 27.48
N GLU A 129 22.52 -49.05 26.50
CA GLU A 129 23.97 -49.10 26.70
C GLU A 129 24.75 -49.22 25.36
N PRO A 130 26.09 -49.07 25.33
CA PRO A 130 26.76 -48.18 24.36
C PRO A 130 27.76 -48.87 23.42
N GLY A 131 28.20 -48.10 22.42
CA GLY A 131 29.50 -48.26 21.78
C GLY A 131 29.55 -49.14 20.56
N GLU A 132 29.76 -48.49 19.41
CA GLU A 132 30.69 -49.00 18.40
C GLU A 132 31.12 -47.88 17.45
N GLU A 133 32.42 -47.65 17.41
CA GLU A 133 33.20 -46.86 16.45
C GLU A 133 32.95 -47.38 15.03
N PHE A 134 32.53 -46.52 14.08
CA PHE A 134 32.65 -46.80 12.65
C PHE A 134 33.68 -45.94 11.99
N LEU A 135 34.76 -46.59 11.57
CA LEU A 135 35.83 -46.10 10.69
C LEU A 135 35.26 -45.62 9.34
N PHE A 136 35.70 -44.43 8.94
CA PHE A 136 35.49 -43.96 7.58
C PHE A 136 36.46 -44.65 6.63
N GLU A 137 35.94 -45.44 5.70
CA GLU A 137 36.65 -46.00 4.58
C GLU A 137 36.50 -45.08 3.37
N ALA A 138 37.62 -44.67 2.78
CA ALA A 138 37.67 -43.74 1.65
C ALA A 138 37.46 -44.52 0.34
N GLU A 139 36.48 -44.11 -0.47
CA GLU A 139 36.23 -44.62 -1.81
C GLU A 139 37.08 -43.90 -2.86
N PRO A 140 37.57 -44.58 -3.90
CA PRO A 140 38.61 -44.05 -4.79
C PRO A 140 38.04 -43.15 -5.92
N ALA A 141 38.84 -42.16 -6.29
CA ALA A 141 38.57 -41.17 -7.33
C ALA A 141 38.43 -41.78 -8.74
N GLU A 142 37.37 -41.45 -9.44
CA GLU A 142 37.20 -41.69 -10.89
C GLU A 142 37.96 -40.66 -11.76
N PRO A 143 38.41 -41.05 -12.97
CA PRO A 143 39.35 -40.26 -13.75
C PRO A 143 38.66 -39.10 -14.54
N ALA A 144 39.36 -37.98 -14.64
CA ALA A 144 38.99 -36.77 -15.35
C ALA A 144 38.74 -37.03 -16.85
N VAL A 145 37.56 -36.69 -17.34
CA VAL A 145 37.22 -36.66 -18.77
C VAL A 145 37.63 -35.29 -19.32
N ALA A 146 38.49 -35.28 -20.33
CA ALA A 146 38.95 -34.10 -21.04
C ALA A 146 37.82 -33.47 -21.85
N TYR A 147 37.54 -32.20 -21.61
CA TYR A 147 36.64 -31.38 -22.42
C TYR A 147 37.35 -30.91 -23.70
N SER A 148 36.91 -31.41 -24.85
CA SER A 148 37.26 -30.86 -26.17
C SER A 148 36.39 -29.63 -26.46
N ALA A 149 37.03 -28.51 -26.79
CA ALA A 149 36.36 -27.28 -27.19
C ALA A 149 35.62 -27.45 -28.53
N PRO A 150 34.40 -26.97 -28.68
CA PRO A 150 33.73 -26.93 -29.98
C PRO A 150 34.14 -25.68 -30.78
N SER A 151 34.56 -25.95 -32.05
CA SER A 151 34.87 -24.99 -33.07
C SER A 151 33.73 -24.03 -33.37
N THR A 152 34.03 -22.75 -33.41
CA THR A 152 33.14 -21.65 -33.86
C THR A 152 32.86 -21.75 -35.35
N THR A 153 31.62 -22.07 -35.66
CA THR A 153 31.04 -21.81 -37.00
C THR A 153 30.10 -20.64 -36.85
N SER A 154 30.45 -19.53 -37.51
CA SER A 154 29.67 -18.31 -37.58
C SER A 154 28.37 -18.57 -38.37
N ALA A 155 27.21 -18.49 -37.67
CA ALA A 155 25.88 -18.46 -38.32
C ALA A 155 25.54 -17.02 -38.76
N PRO A 156 24.82 -16.84 -39.89
CA PRO A 156 24.54 -15.51 -40.45
C PRO A 156 23.56 -14.73 -39.56
N TRP A 157 23.83 -13.44 -39.42
CA TRP A 157 23.05 -12.44 -38.72
C TRP A 157 21.62 -12.37 -39.27
N GLN A 158 20.63 -12.69 -38.46
CA GLN A 158 19.22 -12.42 -38.72
C GLN A 158 18.78 -11.13 -38.03
N PRO A 159 18.03 -10.24 -38.72
CA PRO A 159 17.64 -8.96 -38.10
C PRO A 159 16.70 -9.17 -36.93
N SER A 160 17.01 -8.47 -35.84
CA SER A 160 16.24 -8.40 -34.60
C SER A 160 14.76 -8.16 -34.86
N ALA A 161 13.90 -9.01 -34.30
CA ALA A 161 12.46 -8.87 -34.33
C ALA A 161 12.01 -7.50 -33.87
N ALA A 162 11.22 -6.85 -34.71
CA ALA A 162 10.67 -5.51 -34.49
C ALA A 162 9.99 -5.39 -33.13
N ALA A 163 10.22 -4.26 -32.45
CA ALA A 163 9.56 -3.85 -31.22
C ALA A 163 8.04 -4.06 -31.30
N GLU A 164 7.44 -4.68 -30.30
CA GLU A 164 5.99 -4.89 -30.20
C GLU A 164 5.24 -3.56 -30.42
N PRO A 165 4.28 -3.50 -31.31
CA PRO A 165 3.58 -2.25 -31.60
C PRO A 165 2.75 -1.82 -30.40
N GLY A 166 2.86 -0.52 -30.02
CA GLY A 166 2.12 0.07 -28.92
C GLY A 166 0.61 -0.18 -29.01
N LEU A 167 -0.11 -0.04 -27.89
CA LEU A 167 -1.55 -0.34 -27.74
C LEU A 167 -2.40 0.25 -28.87
N LEU A 168 -2.09 1.46 -29.36
CA LEU A 168 -2.75 2.08 -30.50
C LEU A 168 -2.50 1.28 -31.79
N ARG A 169 -1.29 0.80 -32.03
CA ARG A 169 -0.97 0.00 -33.23
C ARG A 169 -1.61 -1.39 -33.14
N ARG A 170 -1.70 -2.03 -31.94
CA ARG A 170 -2.47 -3.26 -31.72
C ARG A 170 -3.97 -3.07 -31.97
N PHE A 171 -4.51 -1.90 -31.59
CA PHE A 171 -5.92 -1.56 -31.87
C PHE A 171 -6.17 -1.44 -33.37
N PHE A 172 -5.25 -0.83 -34.14
CA PHE A 172 -5.40 -0.67 -35.60
C PHE A 172 -5.00 -1.90 -36.37
N THR A 173 -4.03 -2.73 -35.93
CA THR A 173 -3.54 -3.89 -36.68
C THR A 173 -4.17 -5.22 -36.24
N GLY A 174 -4.85 -5.29 -35.10
CA GLY A 174 -5.54 -6.49 -34.59
C GLY A 174 -6.92 -6.67 -35.17
N GLY A 175 -7.11 -7.57 -36.17
CA GLY A 175 -8.39 -7.97 -36.75
C GLY A 175 -9.02 -6.94 -37.68
N ASN A 176 -9.43 -7.33 -38.85
CA ASN A 176 -10.11 -6.60 -39.92
C ASN A 176 -10.16 -5.06 -39.81
N LEU A 177 -9.01 -4.42 -40.06
CA LEU A 177 -8.89 -2.95 -40.10
C LEU A 177 -9.93 -2.35 -41.05
N LEU A 178 -10.20 -3.06 -42.14
CA LEU A 178 -11.18 -2.66 -43.16
C LEU A 178 -12.59 -2.49 -42.55
N VAL A 179 -12.99 -3.39 -41.66
CA VAL A 179 -14.32 -3.31 -41.01
C VAL A 179 -14.38 -2.14 -40.04
N LYS A 180 -13.31 -1.89 -39.27
CA LYS A 180 -13.24 -0.75 -38.33
C LYS A 180 -13.28 0.58 -39.07
N VAL A 181 -12.46 0.70 -40.12
CA VAL A 181 -12.48 1.87 -41.01
C VAL A 181 -13.83 2.01 -41.70
N GLY A 182 -14.43 0.91 -42.18
CA GLY A 182 -15.76 0.94 -42.80
C GLY A 182 -16.86 1.46 -41.86
N VAL A 183 -16.80 1.13 -40.56
CA VAL A 183 -17.77 1.65 -39.57
C VAL A 183 -17.53 3.11 -39.29
N VAL A 184 -16.28 3.56 -39.18
CA VAL A 184 -15.94 4.98 -39.02
C VAL A 184 -16.40 5.79 -40.24
N VAL A 185 -16.14 5.29 -41.44
CA VAL A 185 -16.63 5.89 -42.72
C VAL A 185 -18.15 5.92 -42.75
N LEU A 186 -18.82 4.83 -42.38
CA LEU A 186 -20.28 4.79 -42.26
C LEU A 186 -20.81 5.83 -41.28
N PHE A 187 -20.15 5.97 -40.12
CA PHE A 187 -20.50 6.93 -39.09
C PHE A 187 -20.41 8.39 -39.60
N PHE A 188 -19.29 8.74 -40.24
CA PHE A 188 -19.12 10.04 -40.87
C PHE A 188 -20.08 10.20 -42.08
N GLY A 189 -20.27 9.14 -42.86
CA GLY A 189 -21.23 9.15 -43.96
C GLY A 189 -22.65 9.47 -43.53
N VAL A 190 -23.11 8.88 -42.40
CA VAL A 190 -24.42 9.19 -41.82
C VAL A 190 -24.46 10.63 -41.31
N ALA A 191 -23.40 11.13 -40.66
CA ALA A 191 -23.33 12.50 -40.16
C ALA A 191 -23.37 13.52 -41.33
N PHE A 192 -22.63 13.27 -42.41
CA PHE A 192 -22.68 14.11 -43.63
C PHE A 192 -24.01 13.99 -44.40
N LEU A 193 -24.60 12.79 -44.48
CA LEU A 193 -25.92 12.59 -45.09
C LEU A 193 -26.98 13.38 -44.31
N LEU A 194 -26.94 13.37 -42.98
CA LEU A 194 -27.84 14.18 -42.12
C LEU A 194 -27.66 15.66 -42.38
N LYS A 195 -26.41 16.14 -42.49
CA LYS A 195 -26.13 17.52 -42.82
C LYS A 195 -26.63 17.90 -44.24
N TYR A 196 -26.27 17.09 -45.25
CA TYR A 196 -26.70 17.33 -46.63
C TYR A 196 -28.22 17.29 -46.78
N ALA A 197 -28.89 16.30 -46.12
CA ALA A 197 -30.36 16.20 -46.11
C ALA A 197 -30.99 17.38 -45.35
N ALA A 198 -30.32 17.95 -44.37
CA ALA A 198 -30.81 19.17 -43.68
C ALA A 198 -30.78 20.41 -44.60
N GLU A 199 -29.81 20.48 -45.50
CA GLU A 199 -29.60 21.64 -46.38
C GLU A 199 -30.41 21.57 -47.68
N HIS A 200 -30.82 20.36 -48.17
CA HIS A 200 -31.30 20.19 -49.55
C HIS A 200 -32.73 19.57 -49.64
N THR A 201 -33.40 19.20 -48.55
CA THR A 201 -34.70 18.54 -48.60
C THR A 201 -35.79 19.27 -47.80
N GLN A 202 -36.99 19.36 -48.34
CA GLN A 202 -38.17 19.91 -47.65
C GLN A 202 -38.90 18.91 -46.71
N ILE A 203 -38.28 17.75 -46.44
CA ILE A 203 -38.80 16.73 -45.52
C ILE A 203 -38.71 17.30 -44.07
N PRO A 204 -39.77 17.22 -43.26
CA PRO A 204 -39.74 17.61 -41.87
C PRO A 204 -38.59 16.94 -41.10
N ILE A 205 -37.91 17.68 -40.22
CA ILE A 205 -36.71 17.21 -39.53
C ILE A 205 -36.99 16.00 -38.64
N GLU A 206 -38.19 15.91 -38.08
CA GLU A 206 -38.65 14.80 -37.28
C GLU A 206 -38.61 13.48 -38.07
N LEU A 207 -39.08 13.51 -39.34
CA LEU A 207 -39.14 12.34 -40.21
C LEU A 207 -37.72 11.87 -40.61
N ARG A 208 -36.78 12.81 -40.80
CA ARG A 208 -35.36 12.49 -41.06
C ARG A 208 -34.71 11.82 -39.83
N LEU A 209 -34.93 12.35 -38.65
CA LEU A 209 -34.41 11.75 -37.42
C LEU A 209 -34.99 10.36 -37.17
N VAL A 210 -36.32 10.16 -37.42
CA VAL A 210 -36.96 8.85 -37.35
C VAL A 210 -36.32 7.86 -38.33
N ALA A 211 -36.04 8.27 -39.54
CA ALA A 211 -35.38 7.40 -40.54
C ALA A 211 -33.96 6.97 -40.06
N VAL A 212 -33.21 7.86 -39.44
CA VAL A 212 -31.87 7.54 -38.85
C VAL A 212 -31.96 6.61 -37.63
N VAL A 213 -32.98 6.83 -36.77
CA VAL A 213 -33.27 5.90 -35.68
C VAL A 213 -33.60 4.51 -36.20
N LEU A 214 -34.44 4.41 -37.20
CA LEU A 214 -34.79 3.12 -37.86
C LEU A 214 -33.54 2.44 -38.47
N GLY A 215 -32.65 3.21 -39.09
CA GLY A 215 -31.36 2.72 -39.60
C GLY A 215 -30.46 2.17 -38.48
N GLY A 216 -30.34 2.89 -37.38
CA GLY A 216 -29.61 2.46 -36.17
C GLY A 216 -30.19 1.18 -35.56
N CYS A 217 -31.52 1.13 -35.41
CA CYS A 217 -32.23 -0.07 -34.94
C CYS A 217 -32.04 -1.26 -35.90
N ALA A 218 -32.07 -1.04 -37.24
CA ALA A 218 -31.82 -2.07 -38.22
C ALA A 218 -30.39 -2.66 -38.13
N LEU A 219 -29.37 -1.81 -37.89
CA LEU A 219 -28.00 -2.28 -37.66
C LEU A 219 -27.89 -3.13 -36.39
N ILE A 220 -28.57 -2.73 -35.30
CA ILE A 220 -28.59 -3.51 -34.04
C ILE A 220 -29.29 -4.85 -34.28
N ALA A 221 -30.44 -4.86 -34.98
CA ALA A 221 -31.19 -6.08 -35.31
C ALA A 221 -30.41 -7.02 -36.23
N LEU A 222 -29.76 -6.48 -37.27
CA LEU A 222 -28.88 -7.25 -38.16
C LEU A 222 -27.69 -7.85 -37.43
N GLY A 223 -27.03 -7.05 -36.56
CA GLY A 223 -25.97 -7.53 -35.68
C GLY A 223 -26.45 -8.64 -34.74
N TRP A 224 -27.66 -8.51 -34.19
CA TRP A 224 -28.26 -9.56 -33.35
C TRP A 224 -28.51 -10.87 -34.14
N ARG A 225 -28.92 -10.77 -35.38
CA ARG A 225 -29.13 -11.92 -36.26
C ARG A 225 -27.81 -12.62 -36.61
N LEU A 226 -26.73 -11.84 -36.82
CA LEU A 226 -25.43 -12.33 -37.21
C LEU A 226 -24.57 -12.84 -36.06
N ARG A 227 -25.01 -12.70 -34.81
CA ARG A 227 -24.22 -12.99 -33.59
C ARG A 227 -23.66 -14.41 -33.49
N LEU A 228 -24.38 -15.40 -34.06
CA LEU A 228 -23.97 -16.81 -34.00
C LEU A 228 -23.06 -17.21 -35.17
N SER A 229 -23.11 -16.49 -36.30
CA SER A 229 -22.32 -16.81 -37.50
C SER A 229 -21.05 -15.98 -37.63
N ARG A 230 -21.08 -14.70 -37.22
CA ARG A 230 -19.96 -13.74 -37.33
C ARG A 230 -19.95 -12.80 -36.12
N ASP A 231 -19.57 -13.29 -34.94
CA ASP A 231 -19.64 -12.61 -33.67
C ASP A 231 -18.96 -11.21 -33.63
N ARG A 232 -17.71 -11.12 -34.14
CA ARG A 232 -16.98 -9.85 -34.18
C ARG A 232 -17.63 -8.81 -35.10
N TYR A 233 -18.14 -9.23 -36.25
CA TYR A 233 -18.84 -8.34 -37.15
C TYR A 233 -20.18 -7.88 -36.58
N ALA A 234 -20.88 -8.79 -35.94
CA ALA A 234 -22.14 -8.50 -35.24
C ALA A 234 -21.96 -7.43 -34.15
N GLN A 235 -20.90 -7.52 -33.34
CA GLN A 235 -20.58 -6.52 -32.29
C GLN A 235 -20.27 -5.14 -32.87
N VAL A 236 -19.57 -5.09 -34.01
CA VAL A 236 -19.26 -3.84 -34.71
C VAL A 236 -20.51 -3.18 -35.25
N LEU A 237 -21.42 -3.97 -35.89
CA LEU A 237 -22.71 -3.45 -36.35
C LEU A 237 -23.58 -2.90 -35.21
N GLN A 238 -23.67 -3.64 -34.12
CA GLN A 238 -24.45 -3.20 -32.97
C GLN A 238 -23.84 -1.94 -32.31
N GLY A 239 -22.51 -1.88 -32.18
CA GLY A 239 -21.80 -0.71 -31.71
C GLY A 239 -22.02 0.51 -32.59
N GLY A 240 -21.96 0.33 -33.90
CA GLY A 240 -22.28 1.38 -34.88
C GLY A 240 -23.72 1.86 -34.77
N GLY A 241 -24.68 0.93 -34.65
CA GLY A 241 -26.11 1.24 -34.49
C GLY A 241 -26.35 2.04 -33.19
N ILE A 242 -25.76 1.61 -32.07
CA ILE A 242 -25.84 2.34 -30.77
C ILE A 242 -25.21 3.74 -30.90
N GLY A 243 -24.06 3.87 -31.54
CA GLY A 243 -23.40 5.16 -31.77
C GLY A 243 -24.28 6.12 -32.59
N ILE A 244 -24.91 5.61 -33.66
CA ILE A 244 -25.84 6.39 -34.50
C ILE A 244 -27.02 6.87 -33.63
N LEU A 245 -27.61 6.01 -32.82
CA LEU A 245 -28.71 6.39 -31.91
C LEU A 245 -28.27 7.44 -30.90
N TYR A 246 -27.10 7.34 -30.28
CA TYR A 246 -26.55 8.36 -29.37
C TYR A 246 -26.44 9.73 -30.06
N LEU A 247 -25.86 9.77 -31.25
CA LEU A 247 -25.76 11.00 -32.04
C LEU A 247 -27.12 11.56 -32.45
N THR A 248 -28.07 10.72 -32.77
CA THR A 248 -29.42 11.15 -33.16
C THR A 248 -30.14 11.80 -31.98
N VAL A 249 -30.08 11.23 -30.79
CA VAL A 249 -30.64 11.83 -29.56
C VAL A 249 -29.92 13.14 -29.24
N PHE A 250 -28.60 13.20 -29.38
CA PHE A 250 -27.85 14.43 -29.20
C PHE A 250 -28.27 15.51 -30.21
N ALA A 251 -28.41 15.19 -31.47
CA ALA A 251 -28.86 16.11 -32.50
C ALA A 251 -30.28 16.59 -32.22
N ALA A 252 -31.23 15.70 -31.88
CA ALA A 252 -32.61 16.04 -31.53
C ALA A 252 -32.69 16.99 -30.34
N LEU A 253 -31.80 16.86 -29.34
CA LEU A 253 -31.74 17.74 -28.19
C LEU A 253 -31.05 19.08 -28.50
N ARG A 254 -29.80 19.02 -29.04
CA ARG A 254 -28.93 20.22 -29.13
C ARG A 254 -29.12 21.03 -30.41
N LEU A 255 -29.27 20.34 -31.54
CA LEU A 255 -29.39 21.02 -32.85
C LEU A 255 -30.80 21.44 -33.15
N TYR A 256 -31.78 20.57 -32.81
CA TYR A 256 -33.19 20.76 -33.22
C TYR A 256 -34.16 21.09 -32.06
N GLN A 257 -33.67 21.01 -30.80
CA GLN A 257 -34.45 21.30 -29.60
C GLN A 257 -35.84 20.58 -29.52
N LEU A 258 -35.91 19.39 -30.15
CA LEU A 258 -37.11 18.56 -30.20
C LEU A 258 -37.38 17.77 -28.92
N LEU A 259 -36.34 17.58 -28.08
CA LEU A 259 -36.42 16.81 -26.84
C LEU A 259 -36.13 17.70 -25.65
N SER A 260 -36.88 17.49 -24.55
CA SER A 260 -36.46 18.08 -23.27
C SER A 260 -35.22 17.41 -22.72
N PRO A 261 -34.35 18.12 -21.98
CA PRO A 261 -33.13 17.55 -21.43
C PRO A 261 -33.38 16.30 -20.59
N THR A 262 -34.45 16.30 -19.78
CA THR A 262 -34.80 15.14 -18.94
C THR A 262 -35.19 13.92 -19.76
N LEU A 263 -36.00 14.10 -20.84
CA LEU A 263 -36.40 13.01 -21.71
C LEU A 263 -35.17 12.45 -22.48
N ALA A 264 -34.30 13.33 -22.95
CA ALA A 264 -33.06 12.92 -23.61
C ALA A 264 -32.18 12.06 -22.70
N LEU A 265 -31.97 12.46 -21.42
CA LEU A 265 -31.20 11.68 -20.45
C LEU A 265 -31.84 10.31 -20.18
N LEU A 266 -33.15 10.20 -20.08
CA LEU A 266 -33.85 8.93 -19.90
C LEU A 266 -33.66 8.00 -21.11
N VAL A 267 -33.76 8.53 -22.33
CA VAL A 267 -33.53 7.78 -23.56
C VAL A 267 -32.07 7.31 -23.64
N LEU A 268 -31.10 8.17 -23.33
CA LEU A 268 -29.68 7.83 -23.33
C LEU A 268 -29.35 6.76 -22.27
N ALA A 269 -29.97 6.84 -21.08
CA ALA A 269 -29.85 5.79 -20.06
C ALA A 269 -30.45 4.45 -20.51
N ALA A 270 -31.60 4.47 -21.16
CA ALA A 270 -32.23 3.27 -21.73
C ALA A 270 -31.33 2.64 -22.81
N MET A 271 -30.68 3.46 -23.63
CA MET A 271 -29.72 2.97 -24.64
C MET A 271 -28.48 2.37 -24.01
N ALA A 272 -27.94 2.98 -22.92
CA ALA A 272 -26.84 2.40 -22.17
C ALA A 272 -27.23 1.04 -21.56
N ALA A 273 -28.44 0.94 -21.00
CA ALA A 273 -28.98 -0.32 -20.49
C ALA A 273 -29.16 -1.38 -21.59
N LEU A 274 -29.63 -1.00 -22.76
CA LEU A 274 -29.74 -1.89 -23.92
C LEU A 274 -28.35 -2.38 -24.36
N ALA A 275 -27.38 -1.49 -24.48
CA ALA A 275 -26.00 -1.83 -24.81
C ALA A 275 -25.40 -2.81 -23.80
N ALA A 276 -25.62 -2.58 -22.49
CA ALA A 276 -25.18 -3.46 -21.41
C ALA A 276 -25.86 -4.84 -21.50
N ALA A 277 -27.17 -4.90 -21.75
CA ALA A 277 -27.89 -6.16 -21.88
C ALA A 277 -27.42 -6.98 -23.09
N LEU A 278 -27.19 -6.33 -24.24
CA LEU A 278 -26.63 -6.97 -25.43
C LEU A 278 -25.22 -7.48 -25.18
N ALA A 279 -24.40 -6.67 -24.51
CA ALA A 279 -23.02 -7.02 -24.17
C ALA A 279 -22.93 -8.23 -23.25
N VAL A 280 -23.74 -8.29 -22.19
CA VAL A 280 -23.78 -9.42 -21.25
C VAL A 280 -24.19 -10.71 -21.96
N ARG A 281 -25.24 -10.66 -22.81
CA ARG A 281 -25.74 -11.82 -23.54
C ARG A 281 -24.76 -12.36 -24.58
N GLN A 282 -23.91 -11.49 -25.15
CA GLN A 282 -22.96 -11.85 -26.20
C GLN A 282 -21.51 -11.98 -25.68
N ASN A 283 -21.30 -11.76 -24.39
CA ASN A 283 -19.98 -11.71 -23.78
C ASN A 283 -19.04 -10.72 -24.48
N ALA A 284 -19.56 -9.52 -24.83
CA ALA A 284 -18.89 -8.49 -25.62
C ALA A 284 -18.54 -7.26 -24.76
N PRO A 285 -17.40 -7.23 -24.01
CA PRO A 285 -17.05 -6.11 -23.13
C PRO A 285 -16.89 -4.79 -23.89
N ALA A 286 -16.45 -4.82 -25.15
CA ALA A 286 -16.30 -3.61 -25.97
C ALA A 286 -17.65 -2.88 -26.18
N LEU A 287 -18.74 -3.61 -26.33
CA LEU A 287 -20.08 -3.05 -26.51
C LEU A 287 -20.57 -2.39 -25.22
N ALA A 288 -20.30 -3.00 -24.05
CA ALA A 288 -20.60 -2.42 -22.75
C ALA A 288 -19.82 -1.12 -22.50
N ILE A 289 -18.52 -1.12 -22.81
CA ILE A 289 -17.66 0.07 -22.68
C ILE A 289 -18.17 1.20 -23.57
N LEU A 290 -18.51 0.91 -24.82
CA LEU A 290 -19.04 1.92 -25.76
C LEU A 290 -20.36 2.51 -25.25
N GLY A 291 -21.29 1.65 -24.83
CA GLY A 291 -22.58 2.09 -24.28
C GLY A 291 -22.43 2.90 -22.99
N ALA A 292 -21.57 2.46 -22.07
CA ALA A 292 -21.30 3.19 -20.84
C ALA A 292 -20.61 4.55 -21.13
N THR A 293 -19.61 4.59 -22.02
CA THR A 293 -18.95 5.86 -22.40
C THR A 293 -19.95 6.86 -22.96
N GLY A 294 -20.81 6.43 -23.87
CA GLY A 294 -21.88 7.28 -24.41
C GLY A 294 -22.84 7.77 -23.33
N GLY A 295 -23.23 6.89 -22.41
CA GLY A 295 -24.07 7.23 -21.28
C GLY A 295 -23.43 8.25 -20.33
N PHE A 296 -22.19 8.06 -19.93
CA PHE A 296 -21.48 8.99 -19.02
C PHE A 296 -21.16 10.35 -19.66
N LEU A 297 -20.90 10.38 -20.97
CA LEU A 297 -20.71 11.63 -21.70
C LEU A 297 -22.02 12.40 -21.94
N ALA A 298 -23.16 11.75 -21.86
CA ALA A 298 -24.45 12.37 -22.16
C ALA A 298 -24.72 13.66 -21.40
N PRO A 299 -24.59 13.75 -20.05
CA PRO A 299 -24.83 14.99 -19.34
C PRO A 299 -23.89 16.12 -19.74
N ILE A 300 -22.63 15.81 -20.06
CA ILE A 300 -21.63 16.80 -20.52
C ILE A 300 -22.06 17.38 -21.87
N LEU A 301 -22.44 16.52 -22.78
CA LEU A 301 -22.87 16.90 -24.14
C LEU A 301 -24.23 17.63 -24.13
N THR A 302 -25.10 17.31 -23.20
CA THR A 302 -26.45 17.89 -23.09
C THR A 302 -26.53 19.08 -22.15
N SER A 303 -25.47 19.39 -21.39
CA SER A 303 -25.46 20.46 -20.40
C SER A 303 -25.77 21.83 -21.01
N THR A 304 -26.77 22.53 -20.43
CA THR A 304 -27.13 23.91 -20.76
C THR A 304 -26.56 24.93 -19.78
N GLY A 305 -25.82 24.47 -18.76
CA GLY A 305 -25.26 25.33 -17.70
C GLY A 305 -26.21 25.66 -16.54
N SER A 306 -27.50 25.37 -16.66
CA SER A 306 -28.52 25.64 -15.65
C SER A 306 -29.11 24.38 -14.98
N GLY A 307 -28.46 23.22 -15.18
CA GLY A 307 -28.96 21.93 -14.70
C GLY A 307 -28.81 21.69 -13.20
N SER A 308 -29.82 21.06 -12.58
CA SER A 308 -29.78 20.63 -11.18
C SER A 308 -28.69 19.55 -10.97
N HIS A 309 -27.85 19.71 -9.95
CA HIS A 309 -26.86 18.71 -9.54
C HIS A 309 -27.51 17.38 -9.11
N VAL A 310 -28.72 17.46 -8.52
CA VAL A 310 -29.51 16.28 -8.15
C VAL A 310 -29.85 15.44 -9.40
N GLN A 311 -30.25 16.10 -10.50
CA GLN A 311 -30.53 15.41 -11.76
C GLN A 311 -29.26 14.75 -12.33
N LEU A 312 -28.14 15.44 -12.31
CA LEU A 312 -26.84 14.91 -12.77
C LEU A 312 -26.41 13.68 -11.98
N PHE A 313 -26.40 13.78 -10.65
CA PHE A 313 -25.95 12.69 -9.80
C PHE A 313 -26.94 11.52 -9.75
N SER A 314 -28.26 11.78 -9.82
CA SER A 314 -29.26 10.71 -9.97
C SER A 314 -29.08 9.95 -11.29
N TYR A 315 -28.78 10.64 -12.38
CA TYR A 315 -28.47 10.01 -13.65
C TYR A 315 -27.20 9.13 -13.56
N TYR A 316 -26.13 9.63 -12.93
CA TYR A 316 -24.93 8.83 -12.71
C TYR A 316 -25.14 7.68 -11.74
N ALA A 317 -25.98 7.83 -10.73
CA ALA A 317 -26.37 6.72 -9.87
C ALA A 317 -27.05 5.59 -10.66
N LEU A 318 -27.94 5.93 -11.59
CA LEU A 318 -28.59 4.97 -12.47
C LEU A 318 -27.58 4.23 -13.37
N LEU A 319 -26.62 4.94 -13.97
CA LEU A 319 -25.58 4.32 -14.79
C LEU A 319 -24.67 3.42 -13.97
N ASN A 320 -24.25 3.86 -12.78
CA ASN A 320 -23.43 3.06 -11.87
C ASN A 320 -24.17 1.81 -11.37
N LEU A 321 -25.47 1.91 -11.12
CA LEU A 321 -26.30 0.74 -10.83
C LEU A 321 -26.30 -0.24 -12.00
N GLY A 322 -26.35 0.27 -13.23
CA GLY A 322 -26.21 -0.53 -14.46
C GLY A 322 -24.84 -1.24 -14.51
N ILE A 323 -23.74 -0.55 -14.23
CA ILE A 323 -22.40 -1.15 -14.17
C ILE A 323 -22.31 -2.20 -13.07
N LEU A 324 -22.83 -1.91 -11.86
CA LEU A 324 -22.85 -2.85 -10.74
C LEU A 324 -23.67 -4.10 -11.10
N SER A 325 -24.80 -3.93 -11.80
CA SER A 325 -25.62 -5.03 -12.32
C SER A 325 -24.82 -5.88 -13.31
N VAL A 326 -24.07 -5.27 -14.23
CA VAL A 326 -23.17 -6.00 -15.14
C VAL A 326 -22.09 -6.71 -14.35
N ALA A 327 -21.49 -6.06 -13.36
CA ALA A 327 -20.44 -6.66 -12.51
C ALA A 327 -20.94 -7.91 -11.74
N TRP A 328 -22.25 -7.95 -11.43
CA TRP A 328 -22.90 -9.15 -10.84
C TRP A 328 -22.85 -10.36 -11.77
N PHE A 329 -22.96 -10.16 -13.10
CA PHE A 329 -22.96 -11.27 -14.08
C PHE A 329 -21.59 -11.49 -14.71
N LYS A 330 -20.83 -10.42 -14.97
CA LYS A 330 -19.57 -10.44 -15.70
C LYS A 330 -18.52 -9.54 -15.02
N ALA A 331 -17.37 -10.11 -14.67
CA ALA A 331 -16.28 -9.40 -14.04
C ALA A 331 -15.38 -8.67 -15.07
N TRP A 332 -15.91 -7.60 -15.69
CA TRP A 332 -15.16 -6.80 -16.68
C TRP A 332 -14.43 -5.62 -16.02
N ARG A 333 -13.13 -5.83 -15.70
CA ARG A 333 -12.25 -4.80 -15.09
C ARG A 333 -12.30 -3.44 -15.77
N PRO A 334 -12.18 -3.33 -17.12
CA PRO A 334 -12.16 -2.03 -17.80
C PRO A 334 -13.46 -1.25 -17.67
N LEU A 335 -14.61 -1.94 -17.60
CA LEU A 335 -15.93 -1.29 -17.46
C LEU A 335 -16.07 -0.64 -16.08
N ASN A 336 -15.66 -1.35 -15.02
CA ASN A 336 -15.70 -0.81 -13.65
C ASN A 336 -14.76 0.38 -13.49
N LEU A 337 -13.55 0.30 -14.06
CA LEU A 337 -12.58 1.40 -14.03
C LEU A 337 -13.09 2.62 -14.82
N LEU A 338 -13.73 2.40 -15.97
CA LEU A 338 -14.35 3.48 -16.75
C LEU A 338 -15.42 4.21 -15.95
N GLY A 339 -16.37 3.47 -15.37
CA GLY A 339 -17.42 4.05 -14.54
C GLY A 339 -16.86 4.83 -13.35
N PHE A 340 -15.86 4.24 -12.66
CA PHE A 340 -15.13 4.89 -11.56
C PHE A 340 -14.52 6.23 -11.99
N ALA A 341 -13.77 6.23 -13.09
CA ALA A 341 -13.12 7.43 -13.59
C ALA A 341 -14.15 8.51 -13.95
N PHE A 342 -15.16 8.18 -14.73
CA PHE A 342 -16.19 9.16 -15.11
C PHE A 342 -16.95 9.70 -13.89
N THR A 343 -17.37 8.84 -12.98
CA THR A 343 -18.15 9.23 -11.81
C THR A 343 -17.37 10.21 -10.93
N PHE A 344 -16.17 9.86 -10.51
CA PHE A 344 -15.41 10.68 -9.59
C PHE A 344 -14.75 11.91 -10.23
N VAL A 345 -14.29 11.81 -11.50
CA VAL A 345 -13.73 12.96 -12.20
C VAL A 345 -14.82 14.02 -12.44
N ILE A 346 -15.99 13.59 -12.93
CA ILE A 346 -17.06 14.57 -13.24
C ILE A 346 -17.64 15.14 -11.95
N SER A 347 -17.86 14.31 -10.91
CA SER A 347 -18.31 14.81 -9.60
C SER A 347 -17.30 15.77 -8.99
N GLY A 348 -15.98 15.48 -9.10
CA GLY A 348 -14.94 16.37 -8.63
C GLY A 348 -14.87 17.70 -9.39
N VAL A 349 -14.94 17.66 -10.73
CA VAL A 349 -15.00 18.87 -11.56
C VAL A 349 -16.22 19.71 -11.26
N TRP A 350 -17.39 19.05 -11.09
CA TRP A 350 -18.61 19.74 -10.70
C TRP A 350 -18.45 20.36 -9.30
N GLY A 351 -17.96 19.61 -8.33
CA GLY A 351 -17.69 20.11 -6.97
C GLY A 351 -16.78 21.32 -6.97
N TYR A 352 -15.64 21.24 -7.67
CA TYR A 352 -14.70 22.36 -7.75
C TYR A 352 -15.31 23.64 -8.32
N ARG A 353 -16.25 23.55 -9.30
CA ARG A 353 -16.81 24.70 -10.00
C ARG A 353 -18.09 25.25 -9.39
N TYR A 354 -18.92 24.38 -8.80
CA TYR A 354 -20.32 24.72 -8.50
C TYR A 354 -20.77 24.35 -7.08
N TYR A 355 -19.91 23.66 -6.30
CA TYR A 355 -20.27 23.30 -4.93
C TYR A 355 -20.40 24.56 -4.06
N GLN A 356 -21.43 24.56 -3.22
CA GLN A 356 -21.67 25.55 -2.17
C GLN A 356 -22.07 24.80 -0.89
N PRO A 357 -21.72 25.29 0.31
CA PRO A 357 -22.08 24.62 1.58
C PRO A 357 -23.57 24.32 1.74
N ALA A 358 -24.43 25.16 1.16
CA ALA A 358 -25.89 24.95 1.14
C ALA A 358 -26.31 23.64 0.44
N TYR A 359 -25.48 23.10 -0.45
CA TYR A 359 -25.77 21.86 -1.17
C TYR A 359 -25.29 20.60 -0.43
N PHE A 360 -24.67 20.73 0.75
CA PHE A 360 -24.15 19.59 1.51
C PHE A 360 -25.18 18.47 1.67
N SER A 361 -26.36 18.78 2.19
CA SER A 361 -27.42 17.80 2.46
C SER A 361 -27.91 17.03 1.22
N SER A 362 -27.75 17.61 0.02
CA SER A 362 -28.15 16.99 -1.24
C SER A 362 -26.99 16.30 -1.97
N VAL A 363 -25.72 16.68 -1.73
CA VAL A 363 -24.53 16.13 -2.40
C VAL A 363 -23.94 14.95 -1.63
N GLU A 364 -23.86 15.06 -0.31
CA GLU A 364 -23.30 14.03 0.59
C GLU A 364 -23.92 12.64 0.35
N PRO A 365 -25.25 12.47 0.25
CA PRO A 365 -25.84 11.15 -0.01
C PRO A 365 -25.37 10.53 -1.34
N PHE A 366 -25.11 11.34 -2.38
CA PHE A 366 -24.60 10.83 -3.66
C PHE A 366 -23.14 10.41 -3.55
N LEU A 367 -22.31 11.15 -2.82
CA LEU A 367 -20.91 10.75 -2.59
C LEU A 367 -20.86 9.41 -1.86
N LEU A 368 -21.64 9.24 -0.80
CA LEU A 368 -21.77 7.97 -0.07
C LEU A 368 -22.28 6.84 -0.96
N LEU A 369 -23.31 7.11 -1.80
CA LEU A 369 -23.85 6.13 -2.72
C LEU A 369 -22.81 5.68 -3.75
N PHE A 370 -22.06 6.61 -4.35
CA PHE A 370 -21.01 6.29 -5.31
C PHE A 370 -19.88 5.51 -4.65
N PHE A 371 -19.46 5.91 -3.45
CA PHE A 371 -18.51 5.17 -2.65
C PHE A 371 -18.96 3.72 -2.45
N LEU A 372 -20.21 3.51 -2.01
CA LEU A 372 -20.76 2.17 -1.78
C LEU A 372 -20.85 1.35 -3.07
N PHE A 373 -21.20 1.94 -4.20
CA PHE A 373 -21.22 1.24 -5.48
C PHE A 373 -19.85 0.68 -5.85
N TYR A 374 -18.75 1.44 -5.68
CA TYR A 374 -17.42 0.98 -6.05
C TYR A 374 -16.80 0.05 -5.01
N VAL A 375 -17.14 0.18 -3.73
CA VAL A 375 -16.81 -0.84 -2.73
C VAL A 375 -17.53 -2.16 -3.03
N ALA A 376 -18.84 -2.10 -3.33
CA ALA A 376 -19.60 -3.28 -3.72
C ALA A 376 -19.06 -3.92 -5.01
N ALA A 377 -18.69 -3.13 -6.01
CA ALA A 377 -18.07 -3.62 -7.24
C ALA A 377 -16.74 -4.34 -6.97
N ALA A 378 -15.89 -3.79 -6.08
CA ALA A 378 -14.64 -4.42 -5.67
C ALA A 378 -14.88 -5.76 -4.96
N VAL A 379 -15.86 -5.83 -4.06
CA VAL A 379 -16.24 -7.06 -3.34
C VAL A 379 -16.82 -8.10 -4.31
N LEU A 380 -17.78 -7.71 -5.16
CA LEU A 380 -18.38 -8.60 -6.15
C LEU A 380 -17.36 -9.16 -7.13
N TYR A 381 -16.41 -8.33 -7.51
CA TYR A 381 -15.30 -8.75 -8.37
C TYR A 381 -14.43 -9.81 -7.68
N ALA A 382 -14.02 -9.56 -6.42
CA ALA A 382 -13.19 -10.47 -5.65
C ALA A 382 -13.89 -11.81 -5.34
N LEU A 383 -15.22 -11.82 -5.25
CA LEU A 383 -16.01 -13.04 -5.10
C LEU A 383 -16.03 -13.91 -6.37
N ARG A 384 -15.81 -13.30 -7.54
CA ARG A 384 -15.87 -13.99 -8.84
C ARG A 384 -14.52 -14.41 -9.39
N GLN A 385 -13.48 -13.67 -9.10
CA GLN A 385 -12.12 -13.93 -9.53
C GLN A 385 -11.15 -13.72 -8.34
N PRO A 386 -10.13 -14.60 -8.18
CA PRO A 386 -9.12 -14.38 -7.15
C PRO A 386 -8.53 -12.98 -7.30
N PRO A 387 -8.51 -12.16 -6.26
CA PRO A 387 -7.99 -10.80 -6.34
C PRO A 387 -6.49 -10.85 -6.60
N GLU A 388 -6.07 -10.50 -7.79
CA GLU A 388 -4.68 -10.20 -8.10
C GLU A 388 -4.40 -8.75 -7.70
N LEU A 389 -4.00 -8.49 -6.45
CA LEU A 389 -3.65 -7.14 -5.95
C LEU A 389 -2.54 -6.44 -6.76
N LYS A 390 -1.89 -7.16 -7.65
CA LYS A 390 -0.88 -6.65 -8.59
C LYS A 390 -1.47 -6.02 -9.84
N GLY A 391 -2.77 -6.15 -10.09
CA GLY A 391 -3.45 -5.56 -11.24
C GLY A 391 -3.81 -4.09 -11.00
N LEU A 392 -3.54 -3.20 -11.98
CA LEU A 392 -3.90 -1.78 -11.94
C LEU A 392 -5.39 -1.55 -11.61
N ALA A 393 -6.29 -2.38 -12.14
CA ALA A 393 -7.73 -2.21 -11.98
C ALA A 393 -8.22 -2.62 -10.58
N ASP A 394 -7.66 -3.67 -9.98
CA ASP A 394 -8.09 -4.16 -8.67
C ASP A 394 -7.53 -3.26 -7.56
N GLY A 395 -6.25 -2.87 -7.67
CA GLY A 395 -5.63 -1.94 -6.73
C GLY A 395 -6.28 -0.56 -6.74
N SER A 396 -6.64 -0.02 -7.93
CA SER A 396 -7.27 1.30 -8.01
C SER A 396 -8.70 1.30 -7.47
N LEU A 397 -9.48 0.24 -7.62
CA LEU A 397 -10.81 0.16 -7.03
C LEU A 397 -10.76 -0.03 -5.51
N ILE A 398 -9.85 -0.87 -5.00
CA ILE A 398 -9.74 -1.16 -3.56
C ILE A 398 -9.20 0.04 -2.78
N PHE A 399 -8.12 0.67 -3.27
CA PHE A 399 -7.43 1.77 -2.58
C PHE A 399 -7.82 3.15 -3.11
N GLY A 400 -8.10 3.29 -4.41
CA GLY A 400 -8.48 4.56 -5.01
C GLY A 400 -9.87 5.03 -4.59
N THR A 401 -10.83 4.11 -4.41
CA THR A 401 -12.19 4.48 -3.96
C THR A 401 -12.19 5.22 -2.63
N PRO A 402 -11.60 4.69 -1.52
CA PRO A 402 -11.57 5.40 -0.25
C PRO A 402 -10.75 6.70 -0.30
N LEU A 403 -9.64 6.72 -1.05
CA LEU A 403 -8.81 7.92 -1.15
C LEU A 403 -9.52 9.07 -1.85
N ILE A 404 -10.16 8.79 -3.00
CA ILE A 404 -10.88 9.83 -3.74
C ILE A 404 -12.14 10.25 -2.99
N ALA A 405 -12.87 9.30 -2.39
CA ALA A 405 -14.04 9.62 -1.58
C ALA A 405 -13.66 10.49 -0.37
N ALA A 406 -12.57 10.15 0.35
CA ALA A 406 -12.07 10.95 1.46
C ALA A 406 -11.61 12.35 1.03
N ALA A 407 -10.97 12.49 -0.14
CA ALA A 407 -10.56 13.78 -0.68
C ALA A 407 -11.77 14.67 -1.04
N LEU A 408 -12.81 14.09 -1.66
CA LEU A 408 -14.04 14.80 -1.96
C LEU A 408 -14.82 15.14 -0.67
N GLN A 409 -14.84 14.22 0.31
CA GLN A 409 -15.43 14.44 1.62
C GLN A 409 -14.76 15.60 2.35
N ALA A 410 -13.43 15.70 2.28
CA ALA A 410 -12.70 16.80 2.88
C ALA A 410 -13.15 18.16 2.35
N ALA A 411 -13.42 18.26 1.04
CA ALA A 411 -13.93 19.48 0.44
C ALA A 411 -15.39 19.78 0.84
N LEU A 412 -16.19 18.74 1.12
CA LEU A 412 -17.61 18.90 1.52
C LEU A 412 -17.74 19.33 2.99
N VAL A 413 -16.86 18.86 3.88
CA VAL A 413 -16.99 19.05 5.33
C VAL A 413 -16.02 20.06 5.91
N GLN A 414 -15.33 20.86 5.05
CA GLN A 414 -14.31 21.82 5.50
C GLN A 414 -14.84 22.88 6.48
N ASP A 415 -16.14 23.22 6.37
CA ASP A 415 -16.79 24.22 7.21
C ASP A 415 -17.45 23.63 8.48
N PHE A 416 -17.34 22.31 8.70
CA PHE A 416 -17.92 21.65 9.87
C PHE A 416 -16.82 21.32 10.90
N ASP A 417 -17.03 21.73 12.14
CA ASP A 417 -16.17 21.39 13.26
C ASP A 417 -16.03 19.87 13.37
N TYR A 418 -14.79 19.39 13.38
CA TYR A 418 -14.46 17.95 13.40
C TYR A 418 -15.06 17.12 12.23
N GLY A 419 -15.58 17.76 11.17
CA GLY A 419 -16.23 17.07 10.05
C GLY A 419 -15.37 15.99 9.42
N MET A 420 -14.08 16.29 9.19
CA MET A 420 -13.11 15.32 8.68
C MET A 420 -12.78 14.22 9.67
N ALA A 421 -12.69 14.52 10.98
CA ALA A 421 -12.43 13.51 12.00
C ALA A 421 -13.55 12.47 12.07
N TRP A 422 -14.80 12.92 12.10
CA TRP A 422 -15.98 12.04 12.05
C TRP A 422 -16.05 11.24 10.75
N SER A 423 -15.74 11.86 9.62
CA SER A 423 -15.70 11.18 8.31
C SER A 423 -14.63 10.10 8.27
N ALA A 424 -13.42 10.39 8.75
CA ALA A 424 -12.33 9.42 8.83
C ALA A 424 -12.66 8.27 9.79
N LEU A 425 -13.21 8.57 10.97
CA LEU A 425 -13.65 7.55 11.92
C LEU A 425 -14.75 6.66 11.33
N GLY A 426 -15.76 7.26 10.69
CA GLY A 426 -16.85 6.53 10.02
C GLY A 426 -16.32 5.61 8.92
N LEU A 427 -15.39 6.09 8.10
CA LEU A 427 -14.73 5.31 7.05
C LEU A 427 -13.88 4.18 7.63
N GLY A 428 -13.15 4.45 8.71
CA GLY A 428 -12.40 3.47 9.48
C GLY A 428 -13.27 2.34 10.01
N LEU A 429 -14.34 2.67 10.71
CA LEU A 429 -15.31 1.71 11.26
C LEU A 429 -16.02 0.92 10.16
N PHE A 430 -16.37 1.56 9.04
CA PHE A 430 -16.96 0.90 7.88
C PHE A 430 -16.03 -0.18 7.31
N TYR A 431 -14.76 0.14 7.04
CA TYR A 431 -13.81 -0.83 6.49
C TYR A 431 -13.43 -1.94 7.48
N LEU A 432 -13.32 -1.64 8.78
CA LEU A 432 -13.14 -2.66 9.81
C LEU A 432 -14.34 -3.60 9.87
N GLY A 433 -15.57 -3.05 9.93
CA GLY A 433 -16.79 -3.82 9.94
C GLY A 433 -16.96 -4.70 8.70
N LEU A 434 -16.70 -4.14 7.50
CA LEU A 434 -16.76 -4.86 6.23
C LEU A 434 -15.69 -5.97 6.17
N GLY A 435 -14.46 -5.68 6.57
CA GLY A 435 -13.37 -6.65 6.63
C GLY A 435 -13.68 -7.82 7.56
N LEU A 436 -14.22 -7.54 8.76
CA LEU A 436 -14.63 -8.57 9.72
C LEU A 436 -15.83 -9.37 9.21
N ALA A 437 -16.81 -8.73 8.58
CA ALA A 437 -17.98 -9.42 8.00
C ALA A 437 -17.57 -10.37 6.88
N LEU A 438 -16.73 -9.92 5.94
CA LEU A 438 -16.20 -10.74 4.85
C LEU A 438 -15.34 -11.91 5.37
N ARG A 439 -14.54 -11.67 6.40
CA ARG A 439 -13.75 -12.71 7.05
C ARG A 439 -14.62 -13.82 7.63
N ARG A 440 -15.75 -13.45 8.28
CA ARG A 440 -16.71 -14.42 8.84
C ARG A 440 -17.45 -15.19 7.75
N ALA A 441 -17.86 -14.50 6.68
CA ALA A 441 -18.67 -15.08 5.62
C ALA A 441 -17.89 -15.98 4.65
N HIS A 442 -16.65 -15.61 4.29
CA HIS A 442 -15.89 -16.24 3.21
C HIS A 442 -14.52 -16.82 3.65
N GLY A 443 -14.17 -16.73 4.92
CA GLY A 443 -12.98 -17.36 5.50
C GLY A 443 -11.67 -16.98 4.76
N ARG A 444 -10.95 -18.02 4.28
CA ARG A 444 -9.64 -17.85 3.61
C ARG A 444 -9.73 -17.46 2.14
N SER A 445 -10.88 -17.60 1.49
CA SER A 445 -11.03 -17.37 0.05
C SER A 445 -10.80 -15.89 -0.34
N LEU A 446 -11.14 -14.94 0.53
CA LEU A 446 -10.96 -13.50 0.33
C LEU A 446 -9.89 -12.88 1.24
N ALA A 447 -8.93 -13.67 1.72
CA ALA A 447 -7.95 -13.23 2.73
C ALA A 447 -7.24 -11.91 2.34
N GLN A 448 -6.81 -11.76 1.08
CA GLN A 448 -6.10 -10.56 0.61
C GLN A 448 -6.99 -9.31 0.62
N LEU A 449 -8.26 -9.43 0.19
CA LEU A 449 -9.22 -8.33 0.22
C LEU A 449 -9.56 -7.93 1.66
N VAL A 450 -9.81 -8.92 2.52
CA VAL A 450 -10.08 -8.71 3.96
C VAL A 450 -8.93 -7.97 4.62
N GLU A 451 -7.69 -8.36 4.34
CA GLU A 451 -6.51 -7.71 4.89
C GLU A 451 -6.34 -6.28 4.39
N ALA A 452 -6.62 -6.03 3.10
CA ALA A 452 -6.62 -4.67 2.54
C ALA A 452 -7.68 -3.79 3.22
N PHE A 453 -8.89 -4.30 3.43
CA PHE A 453 -9.96 -3.55 4.11
C PHE A 453 -9.66 -3.33 5.59
N LEU A 454 -9.14 -4.32 6.31
CA LEU A 454 -8.71 -4.13 7.69
C LEU A 454 -7.59 -3.10 7.80
N ALA A 455 -6.62 -3.13 6.88
CA ALA A 455 -5.55 -2.13 6.84
C ALA A 455 -6.09 -0.71 6.57
N LEU A 456 -6.99 -0.55 5.59
CA LEU A 456 -7.67 0.73 5.31
C LEU A 456 -8.46 1.20 6.53
N GLY A 457 -9.19 0.31 7.19
CA GLY A 457 -9.95 0.60 8.39
C GLY A 457 -9.09 1.14 9.52
N VAL A 458 -7.94 0.49 9.76
CA VAL A 458 -6.96 0.96 10.77
C VAL A 458 -6.38 2.32 10.36
N ILE A 459 -5.96 2.49 9.09
CA ILE A 459 -5.38 3.75 8.61
C ILE A 459 -6.36 4.93 8.78
N PHE A 460 -7.63 4.77 8.41
CA PHE A 460 -8.60 5.84 8.55
C PHE A 460 -9.00 6.10 10.01
N ALA A 461 -9.07 5.06 10.85
CA ALA A 461 -9.30 5.22 12.28
C ALA A 461 -8.13 5.97 12.94
N SER A 462 -6.87 5.63 12.60
CA SER A 462 -5.68 6.37 13.02
C SER A 462 -5.69 7.82 12.57
N LEU A 463 -6.10 8.06 11.34
CA LEU A 463 -6.15 9.41 10.77
C LEU A 463 -7.22 10.28 11.45
N ALA A 464 -8.27 9.69 12.00
CA ALA A 464 -9.30 10.42 12.73
C ALA A 464 -8.73 11.15 13.97
N ILE A 465 -7.69 10.61 14.58
CA ILE A 465 -7.07 11.16 15.80
C ILE A 465 -6.46 12.56 15.53
N PRO A 466 -5.52 12.73 14.59
CA PRO A 466 -4.93 14.04 14.30
C PRO A 466 -5.93 15.04 13.71
N LEU A 467 -7.04 14.54 13.13
CA LEU A 467 -8.10 15.39 12.62
C LEU A 467 -9.08 15.88 13.72
N ALA A 468 -9.13 15.16 14.86
CA ALA A 468 -9.98 15.50 15.99
C ALA A 468 -9.24 16.24 17.12
N PHE A 469 -7.96 16.00 17.28
CA PHE A 469 -7.18 16.45 18.44
C PHE A 469 -5.97 17.26 17.99
N ASP A 470 -5.52 18.14 18.88
CA ASP A 470 -4.27 18.87 18.70
C ASP A 470 -3.06 17.94 18.64
N GLY A 471 -1.95 18.43 18.10
CA GLY A 471 -0.73 17.66 17.86
C GLY A 471 -0.20 16.86 19.06
N ARG A 472 -0.47 17.32 20.27
CA ARG A 472 -0.06 16.70 21.53
C ARG A 472 -0.64 15.30 21.77
N TRP A 473 -1.95 15.14 21.59
CA TRP A 473 -2.64 13.85 21.70
C TRP A 473 -2.40 12.94 20.52
N THR A 474 -2.17 13.54 19.35
CA THR A 474 -1.83 12.83 18.13
C THR A 474 -0.53 12.05 18.29
N SER A 475 0.52 12.67 18.85
CA SER A 475 1.81 12.00 19.04
C SER A 475 1.70 10.80 19.98
N ALA A 476 1.00 10.95 21.10
CA ALA A 476 0.79 9.87 22.07
C ALA A 476 0.02 8.69 21.47
N ALA A 477 -1.08 8.99 20.75
CA ALA A 477 -1.91 7.97 20.11
C ALA A 477 -1.14 7.22 19.01
N TRP A 478 -0.44 7.93 18.14
CA TRP A 478 0.36 7.31 17.06
C TRP A 478 1.52 6.48 17.59
N ALA A 479 2.11 6.84 18.74
CA ALA A 479 3.15 6.03 19.36
C ALA A 479 2.63 4.66 19.81
N VAL A 480 1.48 4.62 20.47
CA VAL A 480 0.86 3.38 20.94
C VAL A 480 0.35 2.56 19.78
N GLU A 481 -0.33 3.18 18.83
CA GLU A 481 -0.87 2.54 17.65
C GLU A 481 0.24 1.98 16.76
N GLY A 482 1.31 2.75 16.53
CA GLY A 482 2.47 2.31 15.77
C GLY A 482 3.09 1.05 16.35
N ALA A 483 3.19 0.95 17.69
CA ALA A 483 3.66 -0.25 18.37
C ALA A 483 2.71 -1.44 18.16
N GLY A 484 1.40 -1.23 18.24
CA GLY A 484 0.39 -2.26 18.02
C GLY A 484 0.40 -2.81 16.57
N ILE A 485 0.48 -1.91 15.58
CA ILE A 485 0.55 -2.29 14.16
C ILE A 485 1.86 -3.01 13.85
N LEU A 486 2.98 -2.55 14.42
CA LEU A 486 4.27 -3.22 14.27
C LEU A 486 4.25 -4.62 14.86
N TRP A 487 3.70 -4.80 16.06
CA TRP A 487 3.48 -6.11 16.67
C TRP A 487 2.68 -7.04 15.77
N LEU A 488 1.57 -6.53 15.20
CA LEU A 488 0.76 -7.30 14.27
C LEU A 488 1.56 -7.70 13.02
N GLY A 489 2.38 -6.80 12.49
CA GLY A 489 3.26 -7.04 11.36
C GLY A 489 4.33 -8.11 11.62
N VAL A 490 4.88 -8.14 12.83
CA VAL A 490 5.81 -9.21 13.26
C VAL A 490 5.06 -10.54 13.39
N ARG A 491 3.89 -10.56 14.03
CA ARG A 491 3.08 -11.78 14.22
C ARG A 491 2.59 -12.37 12.90
N GLN A 492 2.28 -11.53 11.91
CA GLN A 492 1.80 -11.97 10.59
C GLN A 492 2.94 -12.23 9.58
N ALA A 493 4.19 -11.98 9.95
CA ALA A 493 5.34 -12.04 9.03
C ALA A 493 5.22 -11.12 7.81
N ARG A 494 4.54 -9.94 7.95
CA ARG A 494 4.27 -9.01 6.85
C ARG A 494 5.05 -7.71 6.99
N LEU A 495 5.67 -7.28 5.88
CA LEU A 495 6.47 -6.06 5.85
C LEU A 495 5.60 -4.79 5.96
N ALA A 496 4.48 -4.72 5.24
CA ALA A 496 3.68 -3.49 5.14
C ALA A 496 3.17 -2.95 6.50
N PRO A 497 2.59 -3.76 7.41
CA PRO A 497 2.23 -3.28 8.76
C PRO A 497 3.46 -2.85 9.57
N ARG A 498 4.62 -3.54 9.42
CA ARG A 498 5.85 -3.14 10.12
C ARG A 498 6.33 -1.76 9.69
N VAL A 499 6.33 -1.49 8.38
CA VAL A 499 6.69 -0.19 7.81
C VAL A 499 5.71 0.90 8.29
N LEU A 500 4.40 0.62 8.26
CA LEU A 500 3.39 1.57 8.73
C LEU A 500 3.58 1.89 10.22
N GLY A 501 3.80 0.86 11.06
CA GLY A 501 4.06 1.06 12.48
C GLY A 501 5.30 1.90 12.76
N LEU A 502 6.39 1.72 11.97
CA LEU A 502 7.58 2.55 12.04
C LEU A 502 7.32 4.00 11.64
N LEU A 503 6.56 4.22 10.56
CA LEU A 503 6.20 5.56 10.11
C LEU A 503 5.37 6.30 11.16
N LEU A 504 4.43 5.61 11.82
CA LEU A 504 3.66 6.18 12.93
C LEU A 504 4.55 6.53 14.15
N GLN A 505 5.52 5.68 14.49
CA GLN A 505 6.48 5.98 15.57
C GLN A 505 7.33 7.22 15.27
N LEU A 506 7.86 7.33 14.02
CA LEU A 506 8.62 8.49 13.59
C LEU A 506 7.74 9.75 13.54
N GLY A 507 6.55 9.62 12.97
CA GLY A 507 5.55 10.70 12.93
C GLY A 507 5.17 11.18 14.31
N ALA A 508 4.94 10.29 15.26
CA ALA A 508 4.63 10.60 16.67
C ALA A 508 5.74 11.44 17.31
N GLY A 509 7.00 11.02 17.18
CA GLY A 509 8.13 11.77 17.71
C GLY A 509 8.32 13.12 17.03
N MET A 510 8.13 13.18 15.70
CA MET A 510 8.24 14.43 14.94
C MET A 510 7.16 15.44 15.37
N PHE A 511 5.91 15.02 15.51
CA PHE A 511 4.82 15.88 16.00
C PHE A 511 5.10 16.39 17.41
N PHE A 512 5.61 15.54 18.30
CA PHE A 512 5.96 15.95 19.66
C PHE A 512 7.08 16.99 19.69
N LEU A 513 8.04 16.95 18.76
CA LEU A 513 9.12 17.93 18.66
C LEU A 513 8.67 19.25 18.02
N LEU A 514 7.75 19.19 17.03
CA LEU A 514 7.27 20.37 16.32
C LEU A 514 6.25 21.18 17.14
N ASP A 515 5.45 20.52 17.98
CA ASP A 515 4.48 21.16 18.88
C ASP A 515 4.73 20.65 20.31
N PRO A 516 5.82 21.12 20.98
CA PRO A 516 6.16 20.65 22.30
C PRO A 516 5.06 21.06 23.30
N PRO A 517 4.57 20.11 24.11
CA PRO A 517 3.51 20.39 25.07
C PRO A 517 3.97 21.37 26.11
N VAL A 518 3.07 22.29 26.46
CA VAL A 518 3.32 23.28 27.56
C VAL A 518 3.44 22.52 28.89
N PRO A 519 4.43 22.85 29.71
CA PRO A 519 4.57 22.28 31.04
C PRO A 519 3.29 22.43 31.87
N GLY A 520 2.84 21.34 32.44
CA GLY A 520 1.65 21.36 33.32
C GLY A 520 2.01 21.73 34.75
N LEU A 521 1.01 22.15 35.54
CA LEU A 521 1.20 22.51 36.93
C LEU A 521 1.50 21.30 37.86
N TRP A 522 1.06 20.11 37.49
CA TRP A 522 1.18 18.90 38.29
C TRP A 522 2.35 18.04 37.85
N PRO A 523 3.30 17.70 38.72
CA PRO A 523 4.37 16.76 38.42
C PRO A 523 3.80 15.41 37.99
N LEU A 524 4.40 14.78 36.98
CA LEU A 524 4.07 13.45 36.44
C LEU A 524 2.66 13.32 35.79
N LEU A 525 1.72 14.19 36.13
CA LEU A 525 0.34 14.18 35.63
C LEU A 525 0.08 15.32 34.62
N ASN A 526 1.06 15.61 33.78
CA ASN A 526 0.94 16.59 32.71
C ASN A 526 1.06 15.96 31.34
N THR A 527 0.58 16.67 30.34
CA THR A 527 0.54 16.19 28.94
C THR A 527 1.93 15.98 28.35
N ALA A 528 2.92 16.76 28.78
CA ALA A 528 4.30 16.63 28.33
C ALA A 528 4.93 15.32 28.82
N PHE A 529 4.80 15.04 30.12
CA PHE A 529 5.31 13.81 30.70
C PHE A 529 4.59 12.56 30.15
N LEU A 530 3.25 12.55 30.18
CA LEU A 530 2.47 11.42 29.71
C LEU A 530 2.69 11.15 28.22
N GLY A 531 2.77 12.18 27.40
CA GLY A 531 3.06 12.04 25.96
C GLY A 531 4.44 11.44 25.70
N GLY A 532 5.47 11.93 26.38
CA GLY A 532 6.82 11.39 26.27
C GLY A 532 6.96 9.96 26.80
N VAL A 533 6.25 9.62 27.89
CA VAL A 533 6.18 8.24 28.40
C VAL A 533 5.53 7.30 27.40
N LEU A 534 4.45 7.72 26.72
CA LEU A 534 3.79 6.92 25.69
C LEU A 534 4.67 6.75 24.44
N LEU A 535 5.42 7.79 24.04
CA LEU A 535 6.44 7.69 22.99
C LEU A 535 7.53 6.68 23.33
N SER A 536 8.03 6.77 24.56
CA SER A 536 9.03 5.82 25.08
C SER A 536 8.49 4.39 25.08
N ALA A 537 7.31 4.18 25.67
CA ALA A 537 6.66 2.87 25.73
C ALA A 537 6.41 2.29 24.36
N GLY A 538 5.93 3.10 23.40
CA GLY A 538 5.73 2.69 22.00
C GLY A 538 7.03 2.22 21.34
N GLY A 539 8.13 2.97 21.52
CA GLY A 539 9.46 2.61 21.02
C GLY A 539 10.01 1.33 21.66
N LEU A 540 9.93 1.21 22.99
CA LEU A 540 10.40 0.03 23.74
C LEU A 540 9.61 -1.24 23.39
N LEU A 541 8.28 -1.16 23.32
CA LEU A 541 7.43 -2.27 22.92
C LEU A 541 7.74 -2.71 21.49
N SER A 542 7.92 -1.77 20.58
CA SER A 542 8.31 -2.04 19.19
C SER A 542 9.65 -2.74 19.10
N ALA A 543 10.67 -2.25 19.84
CA ALA A 543 11.98 -2.87 19.93
C ALA A 543 11.92 -4.30 20.49
N PHE A 544 11.12 -4.51 21.52
CA PHE A 544 10.93 -5.82 22.15
C PHE A 544 10.32 -6.85 21.21
N TRP A 545 9.24 -6.49 20.48
CA TRP A 545 8.61 -7.40 19.55
C TRP A 545 9.48 -7.72 18.34
N LEU A 546 10.22 -6.73 17.81
CA LEU A 546 11.19 -6.97 16.73
C LEU A 546 12.35 -7.86 17.20
N ALA A 547 12.87 -7.65 18.42
CA ALA A 547 13.93 -8.47 18.98
C ALA A 547 13.50 -9.95 19.14
N ARG A 548 12.24 -10.22 19.44
CA ARG A 548 11.69 -11.59 19.51
C ARG A 548 11.35 -12.17 18.15
N GLY A 549 11.06 -11.32 17.17
CA GLY A 549 10.67 -11.72 15.81
C GLY A 549 11.82 -11.85 14.81
N GLN A 550 13.08 -11.99 15.24
CA GLN A 550 14.25 -11.96 14.35
C GLN A 550 14.17 -12.98 13.20
N GLY A 551 13.56 -14.15 13.39
CA GLY A 551 13.40 -15.15 12.33
C GLY A 551 12.46 -14.75 11.18
N VAL A 552 11.69 -13.68 11.36
CA VAL A 552 10.70 -13.17 10.38
C VAL A 552 11.18 -11.88 9.70
N LEU A 553 12.25 -11.26 10.24
CA LEU A 553 12.77 -9.98 9.76
C LEU A 553 13.59 -10.16 8.48
N GLN A 554 13.51 -9.20 7.58
CA GLN A 554 14.41 -9.11 6.43
C GLN A 554 15.81 -8.65 6.87
N ARG A 555 16.84 -8.94 6.08
CA ARG A 555 18.22 -8.51 6.39
C ARG A 555 18.35 -7.00 6.64
N ALA A 556 17.59 -6.19 5.91
CA ALA A 556 17.55 -4.74 6.09
C ALA A 556 16.94 -4.28 7.43
N GLU A 557 16.14 -5.13 8.09
CA GLU A 557 15.47 -4.83 9.36
C GLU A 557 16.29 -5.24 10.60
N GLY A 558 17.45 -5.86 10.41
CA GLY A 558 18.27 -6.43 11.49
C GLY A 558 18.71 -5.43 12.56
N SER A 559 18.91 -4.16 12.20
CA SER A 559 19.30 -3.08 13.12
C SER A 559 18.12 -2.38 13.79
N LEU A 560 16.88 -2.56 13.29
CA LEU A 560 15.69 -1.86 13.80
C LEU A 560 15.40 -2.11 15.29
N PRO A 561 15.58 -3.34 15.84
CA PRO A 561 15.36 -3.56 17.27
C PRO A 561 16.25 -2.69 18.15
N LEU A 562 17.54 -2.50 17.75
CA LEU A 562 18.46 -1.64 18.47
C LEU A 562 18.10 -0.16 18.31
N LEU A 563 17.77 0.27 17.09
CA LEU A 563 17.39 1.66 16.82
C LEU A 563 16.14 2.08 17.62
N LEU A 564 15.12 1.22 17.67
CA LEU A 564 13.91 1.49 18.43
C LEU A 564 14.12 1.38 19.95
N LEU A 565 15.04 0.54 20.40
CA LEU A 565 15.45 0.52 21.81
C LEU A 565 16.09 1.86 22.20
N VAL A 566 17.03 2.34 21.39
CA VAL A 566 17.67 3.65 21.61
C VAL A 566 16.64 4.78 21.52
N TRP A 567 15.74 4.74 20.54
CA TRP A 567 14.64 5.70 20.40
C TRP A 567 13.74 5.74 21.64
N GLY A 568 13.27 4.59 22.12
CA GLY A 568 12.41 4.50 23.30
C GLY A 568 13.10 4.96 24.57
N LEU A 569 14.39 4.58 24.77
CA LEU A 569 15.17 5.03 25.90
C LEU A 569 15.50 6.53 25.83
N ALA A 570 15.79 7.06 24.65
CA ALA A 570 16.03 8.49 24.48
C ALA A 570 14.80 9.30 24.93
N TRP A 571 13.60 8.93 24.49
CA TRP A 571 12.36 9.56 24.95
C TRP A 571 12.15 9.41 26.45
N TRP A 572 12.46 8.25 27.04
CA TRP A 572 12.38 8.04 28.48
C TRP A 572 13.25 9.01 29.26
N TYR A 573 14.54 9.09 28.92
CA TYR A 573 15.49 9.94 29.63
C TYR A 573 15.24 11.43 29.36
N ILE A 574 14.93 11.83 28.14
CA ILE A 574 14.60 13.22 27.82
C ILE A 574 13.38 13.66 28.61
N THR A 575 12.31 12.86 28.63
CA THR A 575 11.07 13.18 29.33
C THR A 575 11.28 13.27 30.83
N GLY A 576 11.99 12.31 31.42
CA GLY A 576 12.22 12.31 32.89
C GLY A 576 13.13 13.43 33.34
N ILE A 577 14.20 13.73 32.60
CA ILE A 577 15.11 14.85 32.92
C ILE A 577 14.37 16.18 32.77
N ASN A 578 13.62 16.36 31.69
CA ASN A 578 12.83 17.57 31.46
C ASN A 578 11.78 17.80 32.56
N GLU A 579 11.13 16.72 33.02
CA GLU A 579 10.17 16.78 34.13
C GLU A 579 10.83 17.21 35.46
N ILE A 580 12.02 16.68 35.73
CA ILE A 580 12.80 17.07 36.92
C ILE A 580 13.23 18.53 36.81
N ASP A 581 13.67 18.98 35.66
CA ASP A 581 14.10 20.37 35.44
C ASP A 581 12.94 21.36 35.66
N GLN A 582 11.75 21.01 35.21
CA GLN A 582 10.56 21.87 35.29
C GLN A 582 9.94 21.93 36.69
N HIS A 583 9.95 20.84 37.46
CA HIS A 583 9.21 20.71 38.70
C HIS A 583 10.08 20.63 39.97
N SER A 584 11.42 20.60 39.83
CA SER A 584 12.32 20.60 40.96
C SER A 584 13.08 21.90 41.08
N ASN A 585 13.39 22.28 42.35
CA ASN A 585 14.27 23.40 42.60
C ASN A 585 15.69 23.08 42.11
N ARG A 586 16.38 24.07 41.55
CA ARG A 586 17.76 23.93 41.06
C ARG A 586 18.69 23.30 42.12
N ALA A 587 18.46 23.57 43.42
CA ALA A 587 19.22 22.97 44.52
C ALA A 587 19.16 21.43 44.61
N TRP A 588 18.22 20.75 43.90
CA TRP A 588 18.00 19.31 43.98
C TRP A 588 18.03 18.63 42.61
N GLN A 589 18.12 19.38 41.51
CA GLN A 589 18.01 18.86 40.15
C GLN A 589 19.03 17.76 39.80
N LEU A 590 20.31 17.96 40.16
CA LEU A 590 21.35 16.96 39.91
C LEU A 590 21.08 15.67 40.71
N GLY A 591 20.72 15.80 41.99
CA GLY A 591 20.44 14.65 42.85
C GLY A 591 19.26 13.83 42.33
N PHE A 592 18.16 14.47 41.97
CA PHE A 592 16.98 13.78 41.40
C PHE A 592 17.26 13.20 40.03
N GLY A 593 18.04 13.89 39.19
CA GLY A 593 18.47 13.37 37.87
C GLY A 593 19.31 12.11 38.01
N LEU A 594 20.28 12.07 38.92
CA LEU A 594 21.10 10.88 39.20
C LEU A 594 20.27 9.72 39.75
N ILE A 595 19.31 9.97 40.63
CA ILE A 595 18.39 8.94 41.17
C ILE A 595 17.48 8.40 40.05
N PHE A 596 16.95 9.27 39.19
CA PHE A 596 16.12 8.86 38.05
C PHE A 596 16.91 7.98 37.11
N CYS A 597 18.14 8.37 36.74
CA CYS A 597 18.99 7.55 35.86
C CYS A 597 19.35 6.21 36.49
N ALA A 598 19.71 6.22 37.81
CA ALA A 598 20.03 5.01 38.56
C ALA A 598 18.84 4.06 38.69
N GLY A 599 17.66 4.58 39.07
CA GLY A 599 16.42 3.81 39.15
C GLY A 599 15.99 3.24 37.80
N SER A 600 16.13 4.04 36.71
CA SER A 600 15.87 3.60 35.37
C SER A 600 16.78 2.45 34.92
N ALA A 601 18.07 2.53 35.21
CA ALA A 601 19.03 1.48 34.90
C ALA A 601 18.76 0.18 35.68
N LEU A 602 18.43 0.28 36.98
CA LEU A 602 18.00 -0.87 37.81
C LEU A 602 16.73 -1.52 37.23
N ALA A 603 15.76 -0.70 36.83
CA ALA A 603 14.53 -1.19 36.21
C ALA A 603 14.82 -1.87 34.86
N GLN A 604 15.71 -1.33 34.02
CA GLN A 604 16.12 -1.94 32.74
C GLN A 604 16.83 -3.28 32.99
N GLU A 605 17.70 -3.41 33.97
CA GLU A 605 18.35 -4.68 34.34
C GLU A 605 17.32 -5.69 34.80
N TRP A 606 16.45 -5.33 35.73
CA TRP A 606 15.42 -6.22 36.30
C TRP A 606 14.40 -6.66 35.27
N VAL A 607 13.84 -5.72 34.47
CA VAL A 607 12.87 -6.03 33.41
C VAL A 607 13.54 -6.83 32.31
N GLY A 608 14.75 -6.46 31.92
CA GLY A 608 15.52 -7.14 30.88
C GLY A 608 15.83 -8.60 31.26
N ASP A 609 16.16 -8.86 32.51
CA ASP A 609 16.36 -10.21 33.05
C ASP A 609 15.05 -11.01 33.06
N ARG A 610 13.97 -10.44 33.64
CA ARG A 610 12.64 -11.09 33.72
C ARG A 610 12.07 -11.44 32.35
N LEU A 611 12.24 -10.59 31.37
CA LEU A 611 11.75 -10.78 30.01
C LEU A 611 12.73 -11.54 29.11
N GLY A 612 13.95 -11.88 29.58
CA GLY A 612 15.01 -12.45 28.75
C GLY A 612 15.45 -11.53 27.59
N TRP A 613 15.29 -10.21 27.77
CA TRP A 613 15.59 -9.22 26.74
C TRP A 613 17.01 -8.65 26.90
N ARG A 614 17.97 -9.30 26.22
CA ARG A 614 19.39 -8.95 26.31
C ARG A 614 19.67 -7.49 25.96
N GLY A 615 19.01 -6.92 24.94
CA GLY A 615 19.22 -5.53 24.53
C GLY A 615 18.92 -4.53 25.64
N LEU A 616 17.76 -4.67 26.31
CA LEU A 616 17.36 -3.81 27.44
C LEU A 616 18.30 -4.01 28.64
N ARG A 617 18.72 -5.24 28.89
CA ARG A 617 19.68 -5.55 29.94
C ARG A 617 21.04 -4.90 29.69
N HIS A 618 21.53 -4.89 28.44
CA HIS A 618 22.76 -4.20 28.09
C HIS A 618 22.67 -2.68 28.21
N SER A 619 21.50 -2.08 27.96
CA SER A 619 21.33 -0.62 28.10
C SER A 619 21.47 -0.14 29.55
N ALA A 620 21.23 -0.99 30.56
CA ALA A 620 21.45 -0.64 31.95
C ALA A 620 22.91 -0.25 32.24
N LEU A 621 23.87 -0.78 31.48
CA LEU A 621 25.29 -0.44 31.61
C LEU A 621 25.65 0.97 31.11
N MET A 622 24.72 1.64 30.42
CA MET A 622 24.85 3.03 30.03
C MET A 622 24.80 3.97 31.26
N LEU A 623 24.43 3.45 32.44
CA LEU A 623 24.49 4.24 33.67
C LEU A 623 25.88 4.81 33.91
N LEU A 624 26.95 4.03 33.72
CA LEU A 624 28.33 4.50 33.94
C LEU A 624 28.72 5.67 33.03
N PRO A 625 28.55 5.60 31.67
CA PRO A 625 28.80 6.77 30.85
C PRO A 625 27.87 7.96 31.14
N ILE A 626 26.63 7.75 31.59
CA ILE A 626 25.76 8.83 32.04
C ILE A 626 26.33 9.49 33.30
N LEU A 627 26.82 8.73 34.26
CA LEU A 627 27.48 9.26 35.45
C LEU A 627 28.77 10.03 35.11
N GLY A 628 29.59 9.49 34.21
CA GLY A 628 30.77 10.19 33.68
C GLY A 628 30.44 11.51 33.01
N LEU A 629 29.40 11.52 32.19
CA LEU A 629 28.90 12.73 31.52
C LEU A 629 28.38 13.75 32.55
N SER A 630 27.63 13.31 33.57
CA SER A 630 27.12 14.17 34.62
C SER A 630 28.26 14.82 35.43
N LEU A 631 29.29 14.05 35.75
CA LEU A 631 30.48 14.57 36.44
C LEU A 631 31.23 15.59 35.55
N GLY A 632 31.35 15.32 34.23
CA GLY A 632 31.95 16.24 33.27
C GLY A 632 31.17 17.54 33.14
N LEU A 633 29.83 17.47 33.10
CA LEU A 633 28.95 18.65 33.01
C LEU A 633 29.03 19.52 34.28
N THR A 634 29.09 18.91 35.47
CA THR A 634 29.33 19.66 36.75
C THR A 634 30.68 20.37 36.72
N ALA A 635 31.72 19.73 36.16
CA ALA A 635 33.02 20.36 35.99
C ALA A 635 33.00 21.56 35.03
N LEU A 636 32.36 21.41 33.90
CA LEU A 636 32.17 22.50 32.93
C LEU A 636 31.36 23.66 33.49
N GLY A 637 30.36 23.37 34.33
CA GLY A 637 29.57 24.37 35.07
C GLY A 637 30.32 25.05 36.19
N ARG A 638 31.55 24.64 36.49
CA ARG A 638 32.36 25.11 37.62
C ARG A 638 31.66 24.88 38.99
N GLU A 639 30.87 23.84 39.04
CA GLU A 639 30.16 23.41 40.26
C GLU A 639 30.89 22.20 40.86
N HIS A 640 30.65 21.87 42.10
CA HIS A 640 31.27 20.71 42.74
C HIS A 640 30.32 19.50 42.82
N PRO A 641 30.80 18.27 42.90
CA PRO A 641 29.97 17.08 42.82
C PRO A 641 28.81 17.01 43.80
N SER A 642 28.94 17.51 45.01
CA SER A 642 27.85 17.52 45.99
C SER A 642 26.87 18.69 45.83
N SER A 643 27.09 19.60 44.87
CA SER A 643 26.14 20.67 44.58
C SER A 643 24.80 20.14 44.08
N HIS A 644 23.76 20.95 44.12
CA HIS A 644 22.42 20.68 43.57
C HIS A 644 21.84 19.30 43.94
N GLY A 645 22.06 18.85 45.20
CA GLY A 645 21.59 17.54 45.67
C GLY A 645 22.50 16.38 45.30
N GLY A 646 23.66 16.63 44.69
CA GLY A 646 24.63 15.60 44.37
C GLY A 646 25.11 14.79 45.56
N TRP A 647 25.14 15.39 46.76
CA TRP A 647 25.55 14.74 48.02
C TRP A 647 24.77 13.44 48.33
N PHE A 648 23.51 13.31 47.92
CA PHE A 648 22.73 12.06 48.05
C PHE A 648 22.58 11.32 46.73
N GLY A 649 22.57 12.03 45.59
CA GLY A 649 22.39 11.44 44.25
C GLY A 649 23.56 10.55 43.86
N TRP A 650 24.84 10.99 44.03
CA TRP A 650 26.02 10.22 43.68
C TRP A 650 26.14 8.90 44.44
N PRO A 651 26.02 8.85 45.80
CA PRO A 651 26.10 7.59 46.53
C PRO A 651 25.06 6.57 46.05
N LEU A 652 23.81 6.99 45.82
CA LEU A 652 22.74 6.12 45.40
C LEU A 652 22.97 5.61 43.94
N ALA A 653 23.45 6.48 43.08
CA ALA A 653 23.74 6.11 41.69
C ALA A 653 24.92 5.11 41.56
N VAL A 654 25.96 5.29 42.39
CA VAL A 654 27.09 4.37 42.48
C VAL A 654 26.67 3.01 43.06
N VAL A 655 25.85 3.01 44.10
CA VAL A 655 25.28 1.78 44.67
C VAL A 655 24.48 1.04 43.59
N ALA A 656 23.62 1.75 42.84
CA ALA A 656 22.86 1.16 41.76
C ALA A 656 23.78 0.54 40.66
N GLN A 657 24.88 1.23 40.32
CA GLN A 657 25.87 0.71 39.35
C GLN A 657 26.49 -0.60 39.84
N TYR A 658 26.91 -0.64 41.12
CA TYR A 658 27.47 -1.86 41.72
C TYR A 658 26.45 -2.99 41.85
N LEU A 659 25.18 -2.68 42.16
CA LEU A 659 24.10 -3.68 42.18
C LEU A 659 23.88 -4.29 40.79
N ILE A 660 23.87 -3.48 39.71
CA ILE A 660 23.78 -3.96 38.33
C ILE A 660 24.93 -4.89 37.98
N LEU A 661 26.16 -4.50 38.34
CA LEU A 661 27.35 -5.32 38.11
C LEU A 661 27.34 -6.61 38.95
N HIS A 662 26.86 -6.57 40.20
CA HIS A 662 26.74 -7.74 41.07
C HIS A 662 25.68 -8.76 40.60
N TRP A 663 24.56 -8.31 40.04
CA TRP A 663 23.52 -9.20 39.53
C TRP A 663 23.96 -9.96 38.25
N ARG A 664 25.04 -9.55 37.60
CA ARG A 664 25.60 -10.21 36.41
C ARG A 664 26.64 -11.25 36.82
N ARG A 665 26.21 -12.50 36.90
CA ARG A 665 27.05 -13.62 37.32
C ARG A 665 28.13 -14.03 36.31
N GLU A 666 27.95 -13.73 35.03
CA GLU A 666 28.89 -14.02 33.96
C GLU A 666 29.67 -12.73 33.62
N LEU A 667 30.98 -12.74 33.85
CA LEU A 667 31.87 -11.59 33.66
C LEU A 667 32.64 -11.73 32.32
N PRO A 668 32.10 -11.19 31.22
CA PRO A 668 32.96 -11.02 30.04
C PRO A 668 34.05 -9.98 30.33
N PRO A 669 35.23 -10.03 29.67
CA PRO A 669 36.38 -9.16 29.98
C PRO A 669 36.10 -7.66 29.98
N TRP A 670 35.13 -7.21 29.18
CA TRP A 670 34.71 -5.79 29.15
C TRP A 670 33.92 -5.34 30.39
N LEU A 671 33.39 -6.28 31.16
CA LEU A 671 32.69 -5.95 32.42
C LEU A 671 33.68 -5.61 33.55
N GLU A 672 34.89 -6.19 33.52
CA GLU A 672 36.02 -5.82 34.39
C GLU A 672 36.42 -4.35 34.18
N LEU A 673 36.39 -3.89 32.93
CA LEU A 673 36.61 -2.48 32.59
C LEU A 673 35.56 -1.58 33.23
N GLN A 674 34.29 -2.00 33.29
CA GLN A 674 33.23 -1.23 33.98
C GLN A 674 33.47 -1.13 35.51
N HIS A 675 33.94 -2.19 36.16
CA HIS A 675 34.31 -2.12 37.55
C HIS A 675 35.48 -1.13 37.79
N GLY A 676 36.54 -1.23 36.97
CA GLY A 676 37.64 -0.29 37.00
C GLY A 676 37.24 1.16 36.77
N ALA A 677 36.42 1.39 35.74
CA ALA A 677 35.96 2.72 35.39
C ALA A 677 35.03 3.31 36.49
N THR A 678 34.19 2.49 37.15
CA THR A 678 33.35 2.92 38.28
C THR A 678 34.23 3.30 39.46
N LEU A 679 35.29 2.53 39.74
CA LEU A 679 36.22 2.85 40.79
C LEU A 679 36.95 4.19 40.54
N TRP A 680 37.43 4.40 39.30
CA TRP A 680 38.05 5.66 38.93
C TRP A 680 37.11 6.85 39.02
N LEU A 681 35.85 6.69 38.63
CA LEU A 681 34.83 7.73 38.75
C LEU A 681 34.63 8.11 40.25
N LEU A 682 34.59 7.13 41.15
CA LEU A 682 34.54 7.36 42.58
C LEU A 682 35.79 8.10 43.08
N VAL A 683 36.98 7.65 42.70
CA VAL A 683 38.24 8.26 43.12
C VAL A 683 38.31 9.73 42.68
N PHE A 684 38.06 9.99 41.40
CA PHE A 684 38.11 11.36 40.86
C PHE A 684 37.00 12.24 41.45
N GLY A 685 35.77 11.76 41.56
CA GLY A 685 34.65 12.51 42.13
C GLY A 685 34.88 12.86 43.61
N SER A 686 35.36 11.90 44.43
CA SER A 686 35.66 12.12 45.81
C SER A 686 36.90 13.00 46.03
N ALA A 687 37.94 12.84 45.25
CA ALA A 687 39.12 13.71 45.29
C ALA A 687 38.78 15.15 44.95
N TRP A 688 37.95 15.34 43.90
CA TRP A 688 37.49 16.68 43.52
C TRP A 688 36.62 17.31 44.62
N GLU A 689 35.67 16.58 45.21
CA GLU A 689 34.81 17.08 46.29
C GLU A 689 35.65 17.43 47.52
N THR A 690 36.61 16.56 47.94
CA THR A 690 37.49 16.84 49.09
C THR A 690 38.37 18.04 48.82
N SER A 691 38.93 18.20 47.63
CA SER A 691 39.72 19.38 47.25
C SER A 691 38.89 20.67 47.37
N TRP A 692 37.65 20.65 46.89
CA TRP A 692 36.74 21.80 46.96
C TRP A 692 36.34 22.14 48.39
N GLN A 693 36.05 21.14 49.24
CA GLN A 693 35.71 21.35 50.65
C GLN A 693 36.92 21.90 51.46
N LEU A 694 38.12 21.36 51.20
CA LEU A 694 39.36 21.86 51.82
C LEU A 694 39.64 23.31 51.43
N GLY A 695 39.44 23.67 50.18
CA GLY A 695 39.59 25.06 49.69
C GLY A 695 38.62 26.04 50.36
N ARG A 696 37.46 25.59 50.83
CA ARG A 696 36.51 26.40 51.63
C ARG A 696 36.92 26.51 53.10
N LEU A 697 37.49 25.43 53.68
CA LEU A 697 37.85 25.40 55.10
C LEU A 697 39.17 26.12 55.40
N ILE A 698 40.07 26.17 54.40
CA ILE A 698 41.39 26.81 54.53
C ILE A 698 41.49 27.99 53.59
N PRO A 699 41.13 29.22 54.02
CA PRO A 699 41.24 30.39 53.14
C PRO A 699 42.73 30.65 52.84
N GLY A 700 43.07 30.55 51.50
CA GLY A 700 44.46 30.76 51.04
C GLY A 700 45.17 29.51 50.52
N ALA A 701 44.62 28.30 50.68
CA ALA A 701 45.05 27.15 49.94
C ALA A 701 44.58 27.32 48.49
N GLY A 702 45.41 27.86 47.63
CA GLY A 702 45.14 27.90 46.15
C GLY A 702 45.05 26.48 45.64
N VAL A 703 43.82 26.01 45.34
CA VAL A 703 43.50 24.74 44.69
C VAL A 703 43.12 25.02 43.24
#